data_cba993205d4212d727b48ca09f7cbbec
#
_entry.id   cba993205d4212d727b48ca09f7cbbec
#
_cell.length_a   1.000
_cell.length_b   1.000
_cell.length_c   1.000
_cell.angle_alpha   90.00
_cell.angle_beta   90.00
_cell.angle_gamma   90.00
#
_symmetry.space_group_name_H-M   'P 1'
#
loop_
_entity.id
_entity.type
_entity.pdbx_description
1 polymer ?
#
loop_
_entity_poly.entity_id
_entity_poly.type
_entity_poly.pdbx_seq_one_letter_code
_entity_poly.pdbx_strand_id
1 'polypeptide(L)'
;MAWTANLPWLLTAFSLANFSRNSTFRVHEREEIIFHAMKELLPIVNDGRGLFMDAIEAANSGHLGMPMGCAEIGAALFGKLLRFDPDNPTWMNRDRFILSAGHGSIFLYVWLHLAGYDISLEDIKNFRKSGSITHGHPEFNKNLGIECTTGPLGQGVANAVGMALACKKQAARFNTPKHKIFDSFIVCLCGDGCLQEGIAAEACSLAGHWKLDNLILIFDSNDVTLDAKLSKSQSENTIQRFEAYGFEVVQADGNDLNDFIKTFNGVKSSQSRCPKMIIAKTIIGLGIDEIAGTSQAHGTAGTKFIDTAKRKMGLPSSKFFVSEATKRFFANRRSECKKEYAAWLGIFRAWQKENPDLAQALLGDDPTAMARVLDTLEPSSRDRISTRAAAGEILQTIAKYDESVITGSADLFASAGNYIKGGGDFSSENVKGRNIYFGVREHAMAAIMNGVAYDGIFRPSCSTFLVFSDYMRAAIRMAALAKLGQIFIFTHDSIAVGEDGPTHQPVETITALRCLPNLDVVRPADYEETVGAWQLAMANISRPTALILSRQELPNLVQTDVAKRRNGAQKGAYIVYVEVGKLERIILASGSELCIAMQAASLFDGTRVVSVPCMEAFERQSKEYKNMVLPQNCTKRIAMEAGISMPWHKYVGSSGIVLGVDSFGYSGQPADLMNSFGITLENLKNVIHSLS
;
A
#
# COMPACT_ATOMS: atom_id res chain seq x y z
N MET A 1 4.83 69.05 3.99
CA MET A 1 3.75 69.88 4.54
C MET A 1 3.12 69.11 5.68
N ALA A 2 3.33 69.68 6.85
CA ALA A 2 2.84 69.19 8.13
C ALA A 2 1.35 69.45 8.34
N TRP A 3 0.76 68.73 9.28
CA TRP A 3 -0.15 69.12 10.35
C TRP A 3 -0.78 67.86 10.94
N THR A 4 -0.29 67.37 12.12
CA THR A 4 -0.60 67.59 13.55
C THR A 4 -2.03 67.23 13.99
N ALA A 5 -2.10 66.23 14.79
CA ALA A 5 -2.60 66.09 16.18
C ALA A 5 -4.09 66.29 16.47
N ASN A 6 -4.70 65.29 17.15
CA ASN A 6 -5.16 65.47 18.55
C ASN A 6 -5.78 64.15 19.09
N LEU A 7 -5.28 63.69 20.23
CA LEU A 7 -5.95 62.82 21.20
C LEU A 7 -6.94 63.65 22.03
N PRO A 8 -7.96 63.04 22.66
CA PRO A 8 -7.88 63.00 24.10
C PRO A 8 -8.23 61.65 24.75
N TRP A 9 -7.53 61.43 25.83
CA TRP A 9 -7.74 60.44 26.88
C TRP A 9 -9.08 60.64 27.60
N LEU A 10 -9.80 59.54 27.93
CA LEU A 10 -10.58 59.45 29.17
C LEU A 10 -10.70 58.01 29.64
N LEU A 11 -10.27 57.80 30.85
CA LEU A 11 -10.27 56.65 31.72
C LEU A 11 -11.58 55.85 31.78
N THR A 12 -11.46 54.52 31.79
CA THR A 12 -12.21 53.68 32.76
C THR A 12 -11.35 52.50 33.18
N ALA A 13 -10.70 52.61 34.33
CA ALA A 13 -10.16 51.52 35.11
C ALA A 13 -11.32 50.82 35.79
N PHE A 14 -11.67 49.63 35.31
CA PHE A 14 -12.32 48.55 36.08
C PHE A 14 -12.29 47.29 35.25
N SER A 15 -11.66 46.23 35.79
CA SER A 15 -11.68 44.81 35.29
C SER A 15 -10.34 44.20 34.85
N LEU A 16 -9.21 44.57 35.38
CA LEU A 16 -7.94 43.84 35.21
C LEU A 16 -7.60 42.84 36.34
N ALA A 17 -8.41 42.76 37.39
CA ALA A 17 -8.12 41.90 38.55
C ALA A 17 -8.73 40.49 38.47
N ASN A 18 -9.69 40.22 37.56
CA ASN A 18 -10.32 38.90 37.44
C ASN A 18 -9.79 38.04 36.28
N PHE A 19 -9.00 38.62 35.35
CA PHE A 19 -8.40 37.85 34.25
C PHE A 19 -7.08 37.15 34.62
N SER A 20 -6.33 37.68 35.61
CA SER A 20 -5.03 37.13 36.03
C SER A 20 -5.15 35.94 36.98
N ARG A 21 -6.21 35.85 37.78
CA ARG A 21 -6.42 34.69 38.70
C ARG A 21 -6.91 33.42 38.00
N ASN A 22 -7.72 33.56 36.94
CA ASN A 22 -8.20 32.39 36.19
C ASN A 22 -7.15 31.85 35.24
N SER A 23 -6.20 32.66 34.77
CA SER A 23 -5.11 32.18 33.89
C SER A 23 -4.02 31.44 34.68
N THR A 24 -3.64 31.95 35.86
CA THR A 24 -2.66 31.28 36.75
C THR A 24 -3.21 29.99 37.37
N PHE A 25 -4.48 29.94 37.71
CA PHE A 25 -5.12 28.70 38.20
C PHE A 25 -5.17 27.63 37.13
N ARG A 26 -5.52 27.96 35.87
CA ARG A 26 -5.49 27.05 34.73
C ARG A 26 -4.08 26.62 34.33
N VAL A 27 -3.08 27.42 34.53
CA VAL A 27 -1.67 27.08 34.29
C VAL A 27 -1.18 26.08 35.34
N HIS A 28 -1.47 26.34 36.63
CA HIS A 28 -1.10 25.41 37.71
C HIS A 28 -1.83 24.05 37.61
N GLU A 29 -3.13 24.03 37.35
CA GLU A 29 -3.85 22.77 37.09
C GLU A 29 -3.28 22.00 35.89
N ARG A 30 -2.89 22.70 34.83
CA ARG A 30 -2.23 22.06 33.68
C ARG A 30 -0.84 21.52 34.02
N GLU A 31 -0.05 22.25 34.80
CA GLU A 31 1.27 21.82 35.25
C GLU A 31 1.17 20.62 36.20
N GLU A 32 0.21 20.59 37.10
CA GLU A 32 -0.05 19.43 37.96
C GLU A 32 -0.52 18.20 37.19
N ILE A 33 -1.38 18.37 36.20
CA ILE A 33 -1.86 17.28 35.33
C ILE A 33 -0.68 16.72 34.51
N ILE A 34 0.20 17.58 34.00
CA ILE A 34 1.38 17.20 33.23
C ILE A 34 2.41 16.49 34.13
N PHE A 35 2.67 16.99 35.32
CA PHE A 35 3.58 16.38 36.30
C PHE A 35 3.06 15.00 36.80
N HIS A 36 1.77 14.85 36.93
CA HIS A 36 1.15 13.57 37.29
C HIS A 36 1.28 12.55 36.16
N ALA A 37 1.16 12.99 34.90
CA ALA A 37 1.32 12.14 33.71
C ALA A 37 2.74 11.56 33.56
N MET A 38 3.80 12.34 33.89
CA MET A 38 5.18 11.83 33.89
C MET A 38 5.37 10.70 34.89
N LYS A 39 4.85 10.88 36.12
CA LYS A 39 5.04 9.93 37.21
C LYS A 39 4.40 8.57 36.89
N GLU A 40 3.34 8.58 36.08
CA GLU A 40 2.65 7.37 35.64
C GLU A 40 3.33 6.67 34.45
N LEU A 41 3.84 7.45 33.47
CA LEU A 41 4.38 6.89 32.24
C LEU A 41 5.85 6.41 32.35
N LEU A 42 6.66 6.98 33.26
CA LEU A 42 8.08 6.59 33.38
C LEU A 42 8.32 5.10 33.71
N PRO A 43 7.56 4.48 34.63
CA PRO A 43 7.66 3.02 34.83
C PRO A 43 7.33 2.23 33.58
N ILE A 44 6.36 2.71 32.78
CA ILE A 44 5.89 2.06 31.54
C ILE A 44 6.97 2.11 30.48
N VAL A 45 7.68 3.23 30.33
CA VAL A 45 8.82 3.39 29.44
C VAL A 45 9.91 2.38 29.78
N ASN A 46 10.25 2.23 31.08
CA ASN A 46 11.27 1.31 31.54
C ASN A 46 10.88 -0.14 31.31
N ASP A 47 9.63 -0.52 31.60
CA ASP A 47 9.10 -1.87 31.32
C ASP A 47 9.16 -2.17 29.80
N GLY A 48 8.78 -1.21 28.96
CA GLY A 48 8.91 -1.33 27.51
C GLY A 48 10.36 -1.59 27.07
N ARG A 49 11.31 -0.79 27.57
CA ARG A 49 12.73 -1.01 27.30
C ARG A 49 13.22 -2.38 27.79
N GLY A 50 12.74 -2.82 28.94
CA GLY A 50 13.03 -4.16 29.46
C GLY A 50 12.59 -5.26 28.50
N LEU A 51 11.36 -5.16 27.98
CA LEU A 51 10.81 -6.12 27.02
C LEU A 51 11.55 -6.11 25.68
N PHE A 52 11.94 -4.92 25.17
CA PHE A 52 12.73 -4.83 23.93
C PHE A 52 14.07 -5.55 24.07
N MET A 53 14.79 -5.28 25.17
CA MET A 53 16.06 -5.91 25.45
C MET A 53 15.93 -7.42 25.56
N ASP A 54 14.99 -7.91 26.34
CA ASP A 54 14.78 -9.35 26.57
C ASP A 54 14.40 -10.11 25.30
N ALA A 55 13.53 -9.52 24.49
CA ALA A 55 13.09 -10.15 23.24
C ALA A 55 14.21 -10.26 22.21
N ILE A 56 15.01 -9.19 22.05
CA ILE A 56 16.14 -9.18 21.11
C ILE A 56 17.25 -10.11 21.59
N GLU A 57 17.53 -10.16 22.88
CA GLU A 57 18.48 -11.10 23.45
C GLU A 57 18.04 -12.55 23.24
N ALA A 58 16.75 -12.86 23.55
CA ALA A 58 16.21 -14.20 23.38
C ALA A 58 16.19 -14.68 21.93
N ALA A 59 15.99 -13.75 20.98
CA ALA A 59 16.03 -14.01 19.55
C ALA A 59 17.48 -14.07 19.00
N ASN A 60 18.46 -13.53 19.74
CA ASN A 60 19.81 -13.24 19.26
C ASN A 60 19.81 -12.53 17.88
N SER A 61 18.79 -11.73 17.62
CA SER A 61 18.54 -11.06 16.36
C SER A 61 17.55 -9.90 16.54
N GLY A 62 17.79 -8.78 15.87
CA GLY A 62 16.89 -7.63 15.91
C GLY A 62 17.64 -6.30 15.87
N HIS A 63 16.87 -5.23 16.03
CA HIS A 63 17.35 -3.86 16.03
C HIS A 63 16.93 -3.19 17.33
N LEU A 64 17.90 -2.98 18.23
CA LEU A 64 17.63 -2.52 19.59
C LEU A 64 17.54 -0.98 19.68
N GLY A 65 18.29 -0.28 18.84
CA GLY A 65 18.54 1.15 19.00
C GLY A 65 17.32 2.03 18.91
N MET A 66 16.55 1.89 17.82
CA MET A 66 15.31 2.67 17.61
C MET A 66 14.26 2.37 18.69
N PRO A 67 13.92 1.13 19.05
CA PRO A 67 13.00 0.84 20.15
C PRO A 67 13.41 1.49 21.47
N MET A 68 14.68 1.43 21.84
CA MET A 68 15.20 2.06 23.05
C MET A 68 15.12 3.59 23.00
N GLY A 69 15.49 4.19 21.86
CA GLY A 69 15.47 5.64 21.66
C GLY A 69 14.08 6.25 21.61
N CYS A 70 13.08 5.51 21.12
CA CYS A 70 11.70 5.97 20.96
C CYS A 70 10.75 5.45 22.03
N ALA A 71 11.23 4.91 23.15
CA ALA A 71 10.39 4.28 24.17
C ALA A 71 9.38 5.28 24.77
N GLU A 72 9.78 6.54 25.03
CA GLU A 72 8.91 7.61 25.50
C GLU A 72 7.80 7.94 24.50
N ILE A 73 8.16 7.99 23.20
CA ILE A 73 7.20 8.22 22.09
C ILE A 73 6.14 7.12 22.10
N GLY A 74 6.55 5.85 22.20
CA GLY A 74 5.63 4.73 22.24
C GLY A 74 4.71 4.75 23.46
N ALA A 75 5.25 4.99 24.65
CA ALA A 75 4.48 5.11 25.88
C ALA A 75 3.45 6.26 25.80
N ALA A 76 3.84 7.40 25.24
CA ALA A 76 2.94 8.53 25.04
C ALA A 76 1.83 8.20 24.03
N LEU A 77 2.18 7.62 22.87
CA LEU A 77 1.22 7.29 21.81
C LEU A 77 0.18 6.28 22.29
N PHE A 78 0.59 5.11 22.74
CA PHE A 78 -0.33 4.03 23.13
C PHE A 78 -0.96 4.28 24.52
N GLY A 79 -0.26 4.96 25.40
CA GLY A 79 -0.76 5.28 26.73
C GLY A 79 -1.78 6.41 26.79
N LYS A 80 -1.69 7.42 25.89
CA LYS A 80 -2.52 8.64 26.02
C LYS A 80 -3.03 9.26 24.71
N LEU A 81 -2.26 9.20 23.61
CA LEU A 81 -2.47 10.10 22.48
C LEU A 81 -3.30 9.51 21.35
N LEU A 82 -3.15 8.21 21.08
CA LEU A 82 -3.89 7.51 20.02
C LEU A 82 -5.29 7.13 20.48
N ARG A 83 -6.24 7.23 19.57
CA ARG A 83 -7.62 6.74 19.73
C ARG A 83 -7.73 5.35 19.11
N PHE A 84 -7.92 4.33 19.93
CA PHE A 84 -8.08 2.94 19.49
C PHE A 84 -8.91 2.15 20.50
N ASP A 85 -9.31 0.93 20.15
CA ASP A 85 -9.88 -0.03 21.09
C ASP A 85 -9.36 -1.43 20.78
N PRO A 86 -8.51 -2.04 21.65
CA PRO A 86 -7.95 -3.36 21.38
C PRO A 86 -8.99 -4.49 21.38
N ASP A 87 -10.17 -4.27 22.00
CA ASP A 87 -11.30 -5.21 21.93
C ASP A 87 -12.04 -5.11 20.59
N ASN A 88 -11.87 -4.00 19.85
CA ASN A 88 -12.44 -3.74 18.54
C ASN A 88 -11.35 -3.23 17.56
N PRO A 89 -10.34 -4.05 17.25
CA PRO A 89 -9.14 -3.62 16.52
C PRO A 89 -9.44 -3.17 15.08
N THR A 90 -10.60 -3.54 14.54
CA THR A 90 -11.06 -3.14 13.20
C THR A 90 -11.98 -1.92 13.23
N TRP A 91 -12.10 -1.20 14.34
CA TRP A 91 -12.90 0.02 14.46
C TRP A 91 -12.54 1.01 13.34
N MET A 92 -13.52 1.36 12.50
CA MET A 92 -13.30 2.15 11.28
C MET A 92 -12.74 3.56 11.57
N ASN A 93 -13.11 4.17 12.70
CA ASN A 93 -12.68 5.53 13.06
C ASN A 93 -11.55 5.56 14.11
N ARG A 94 -10.80 4.46 14.29
CA ARG A 94 -9.59 4.48 15.12
C ARG A 94 -8.49 5.33 14.48
N ASP A 95 -7.62 5.93 15.27
CA ASP A 95 -6.35 6.44 14.76
C ASP A 95 -5.48 5.25 14.33
N ARG A 96 -4.72 5.39 13.25
CA ARG A 96 -3.85 4.32 12.73
C ARG A 96 -2.39 4.67 12.97
N PHE A 97 -1.67 3.75 13.57
CA PHE A 97 -0.24 3.89 13.79
C PHE A 97 0.55 3.04 12.79
N ILE A 98 1.47 3.67 12.07
CA ILE A 98 2.34 3.03 11.08
C ILE A 98 3.79 3.15 11.55
N LEU A 99 4.47 2.02 11.71
CA LEU A 99 5.91 1.99 11.92
C LEU A 99 6.62 1.86 10.58
N SER A 100 6.98 2.99 9.96
CA SER A 100 7.71 2.99 8.69
C SER A 100 9.15 2.49 8.86
N ALA A 101 9.79 2.78 9.99
CA ALA A 101 11.05 2.20 10.40
C ALA A 101 10.86 0.74 10.86
N GLY A 102 10.42 -0.12 9.93
CA GLY A 102 9.94 -1.48 10.23
C GLY A 102 10.99 -2.41 10.88
N HIS A 103 12.27 -2.08 10.79
CA HIS A 103 13.32 -2.79 11.51
C HIS A 103 13.14 -2.72 13.03
N GLY A 104 12.50 -1.66 13.55
CA GLY A 104 12.12 -1.53 14.95
C GLY A 104 10.86 -2.32 15.35
N SER A 105 10.50 -3.40 14.67
CA SER A 105 9.25 -4.15 14.84
C SER A 105 8.92 -4.53 16.28
N ILE A 106 9.91 -4.87 17.09
CA ILE A 106 9.72 -5.19 18.52
C ILE A 106 9.11 -4.01 19.30
N PHE A 107 9.42 -2.76 18.91
CA PHE A 107 8.74 -1.57 19.45
C PHE A 107 7.23 -1.67 19.27
N LEU A 108 6.77 -1.95 18.04
CA LEU A 108 5.34 -2.05 17.75
C LEU A 108 4.69 -3.18 18.53
N TYR A 109 5.28 -4.37 18.54
CA TYR A 109 4.68 -5.53 19.19
C TYR A 109 4.56 -5.37 20.71
N VAL A 110 5.57 -4.80 21.36
CA VAL A 110 5.54 -4.56 22.80
C VAL A 110 4.46 -3.53 23.16
N TRP A 111 4.35 -2.43 22.41
CA TRP A 111 3.32 -1.44 22.70
C TRP A 111 1.91 -1.97 22.41
N LEU A 112 1.71 -2.77 21.36
CA LEU A 112 0.43 -3.43 21.09
C LEU A 112 0.09 -4.45 22.20
N HIS A 113 1.07 -5.24 22.66
CA HIS A 113 0.90 -6.15 23.81
C HIS A 113 0.46 -5.39 25.06
N LEU A 114 1.17 -4.35 25.46
CA LEU A 114 0.87 -3.57 26.65
C LEU A 114 -0.50 -2.85 26.53
N ALA A 115 -0.84 -2.36 25.34
CA ALA A 115 -2.12 -1.73 25.04
C ALA A 115 -3.31 -2.73 25.07
N GLY A 116 -3.05 -4.03 25.08
CA GLY A 116 -4.06 -5.08 25.23
C GLY A 116 -4.60 -5.67 23.94
N TYR A 117 -3.90 -5.49 22.81
CA TYR A 117 -4.16 -6.25 21.58
C TYR A 117 -3.81 -7.73 21.79
N ASP A 118 -4.30 -8.60 20.91
CA ASP A 118 -4.11 -10.05 20.99
C ASP A 118 -2.69 -10.47 20.57
N ILE A 119 -1.70 -9.88 21.24
CA ILE A 119 -0.28 -10.25 21.21
C ILE A 119 0.13 -10.61 22.63
N SER A 120 0.34 -11.88 22.90
CA SER A 120 0.69 -12.37 24.24
C SER A 120 2.15 -12.09 24.59
N LEU A 121 2.50 -12.19 25.87
CA LEU A 121 3.89 -12.13 26.30
C LEU A 121 4.69 -13.32 25.75
N GLU A 122 4.05 -14.46 25.49
CA GLU A 122 4.71 -15.61 24.85
C GLU A 122 5.03 -15.32 23.39
N ASP A 123 4.20 -14.56 22.68
CA ASP A 123 4.51 -14.10 21.33
C ASP A 123 5.71 -13.17 21.32
N ILE A 124 5.86 -12.29 22.32
CA ILE A 124 7.06 -11.44 22.47
C ILE A 124 8.31 -12.29 22.73
N LYS A 125 8.24 -13.35 23.55
CA LYS A 125 9.36 -14.29 23.78
C LYS A 125 9.73 -15.08 22.52
N ASN A 126 8.76 -15.24 21.61
CA ASN A 126 8.96 -15.91 20.33
C ASN A 126 9.29 -14.96 19.18
N PHE A 127 9.71 -13.73 19.49
CA PHE A 127 10.11 -12.75 18.50
C PHE A 127 11.10 -13.33 17.46
N ARG A 128 10.80 -13.15 16.18
CA ARG A 128 11.60 -13.67 15.03
C ARG A 128 11.74 -15.19 14.93
N LYS A 129 11.02 -15.98 15.70
CA LYS A 129 11.03 -17.43 15.57
C LYS A 129 10.07 -17.90 14.48
N SER A 130 10.35 -19.07 13.89
CA SER A 130 9.49 -19.67 12.88
C SER A 130 8.07 -19.91 13.44
N GLY A 131 7.06 -19.48 12.68
CA GLY A 131 5.64 -19.59 13.06
C GLY A 131 5.16 -18.56 14.08
N SER A 132 6.02 -17.66 14.55
CA SER A 132 5.60 -16.54 15.42
C SER A 132 4.86 -15.47 14.66
N ILE A 133 3.88 -14.82 15.31
CA ILE A 133 3.18 -13.64 14.80
C ILE A 133 4.00 -12.35 14.99
N THR A 134 5.07 -12.38 15.79
CA THR A 134 6.00 -11.27 16.01
C THR A 134 7.19 -11.38 15.05
N HIS A 135 6.91 -11.08 13.78
CA HIS A 135 7.87 -11.18 12.68
C HIS A 135 9.05 -10.20 12.82
N GLY A 136 10.12 -10.44 12.08
CA GLY A 136 11.30 -9.56 12.06
C GLY A 136 11.03 -8.12 11.62
N HIS A 137 10.01 -7.92 10.81
CA HIS A 137 9.42 -6.65 10.39
C HIS A 137 7.90 -6.77 10.44
N PRO A 138 7.14 -5.68 10.65
CA PRO A 138 5.68 -5.76 10.75
C PRO A 138 5.04 -6.36 9.49
N GLU A 139 4.14 -7.31 9.68
CA GLU A 139 3.28 -7.85 8.64
C GLU A 139 1.82 -7.51 8.95
N PHE A 140 1.10 -7.01 7.95
CA PHE A 140 -0.26 -6.51 8.07
C PHE A 140 -1.21 -7.52 8.72
N ASN A 141 -1.82 -7.12 9.82
CA ASN A 141 -2.89 -7.86 10.49
C ASN A 141 -3.73 -6.90 11.34
N LYS A 142 -4.87 -6.47 10.81
CA LYS A 142 -5.76 -5.52 11.52
C LYS A 142 -6.21 -6.03 12.89
N ASN A 143 -6.42 -7.34 13.05
CA ASN A 143 -6.86 -7.92 14.31
C ASN A 143 -5.82 -7.80 15.43
N LEU A 144 -4.54 -7.69 15.05
CA LEU A 144 -3.43 -7.48 15.97
C LEU A 144 -3.05 -6.00 16.11
N GLY A 145 -3.74 -5.07 15.43
CA GLY A 145 -3.40 -3.64 15.41
C GLY A 145 -2.21 -3.30 14.51
N ILE A 146 -1.76 -4.22 13.64
CA ILE A 146 -0.67 -3.99 12.68
C ILE A 146 -1.26 -3.47 11.38
N GLU A 147 -1.13 -2.16 11.14
CA GLU A 147 -1.87 -1.44 10.10
C GLU A 147 -1.28 -1.60 8.68
N CYS A 148 0.01 -1.91 8.54
CA CYS A 148 0.62 -2.22 7.24
C CYS A 148 1.88 -3.07 7.39
N THR A 149 2.25 -3.74 6.30
CA THR A 149 3.54 -4.43 6.17
C THR A 149 4.61 -3.42 5.84
N THR A 150 5.67 -3.36 6.67
CA THR A 150 6.83 -2.51 6.47
C THR A 150 8.13 -3.31 6.57
N GLY A 151 9.27 -2.66 6.32
CA GLY A 151 10.58 -3.30 6.25
C GLY A 151 11.42 -2.62 5.19
N PRO A 152 11.03 -2.61 3.90
CA PRO A 152 11.62 -1.70 2.93
C PRO A 152 11.32 -0.25 3.34
N LEU A 153 12.38 0.52 3.57
CA LEU A 153 12.30 1.89 4.09
C LEU A 153 11.51 2.81 3.13
N GLY A 154 10.84 3.82 3.66
CA GLY A 154 10.02 4.75 2.89
C GLY A 154 8.62 4.24 2.52
N GLN A 155 8.40 2.92 2.40
CA GLN A 155 7.09 2.36 2.04
C GLN A 155 6.00 2.74 3.05
N GLY A 156 6.30 2.65 4.36
CA GLY A 156 5.36 3.02 5.42
C GLY A 156 4.93 4.48 5.38
N VAL A 157 5.84 5.40 5.04
CA VAL A 157 5.52 6.83 4.85
C VAL A 157 4.50 6.99 3.73
N ALA A 158 4.73 6.38 2.57
CA ALA A 158 3.83 6.47 1.43
C ALA A 158 2.48 5.78 1.70
N ASN A 159 2.48 4.63 2.41
CA ASN A 159 1.25 3.96 2.85
C ASN A 159 0.45 4.84 3.81
N ALA A 160 1.11 5.56 4.73
CA ALA A 160 0.46 6.50 5.64
C ALA A 160 -0.22 7.66 4.89
N VAL A 161 0.41 8.19 3.84
CA VAL A 161 -0.20 9.19 2.95
C VAL A 161 -1.47 8.63 2.30
N GLY A 162 -1.42 7.38 1.82
CA GLY A 162 -2.58 6.71 1.21
C GLY A 162 -3.73 6.48 2.19
N MET A 163 -3.43 6.06 3.44
CA MET A 163 -4.43 5.92 4.48
C MET A 163 -5.04 7.28 4.86
N ALA A 164 -4.21 8.34 4.95
CA ALA A 164 -4.69 9.69 5.24
C ALA A 164 -5.64 10.19 4.14
N LEU A 165 -5.28 9.97 2.87
CA LEU A 165 -6.15 10.25 1.73
C LEU A 165 -7.48 9.49 1.84
N ALA A 166 -7.45 8.18 2.11
CA ALA A 166 -8.64 7.35 2.28
C ALA A 166 -9.54 7.88 3.40
N CYS A 167 -8.99 8.20 4.57
CA CYS A 167 -9.75 8.75 5.70
C CYS A 167 -10.39 10.10 5.38
N LYS A 168 -9.71 10.98 4.64
CA LYS A 168 -10.30 12.26 4.17
C LYS A 168 -11.47 12.02 3.22
N LYS A 169 -11.34 11.07 2.30
CA LYS A 169 -12.42 10.68 1.37
C LYS A 169 -13.61 10.07 2.11
N GLN A 170 -13.36 9.23 3.12
CA GLN A 170 -14.41 8.67 3.98
C GLN A 170 -15.20 9.77 4.69
N ALA A 171 -14.47 10.69 5.33
CA ALA A 171 -15.10 11.83 6.00
C ALA A 171 -15.94 12.67 5.04
N ALA A 172 -15.43 12.95 3.83
CA ALA A 172 -16.15 13.72 2.82
C ALA A 172 -17.38 12.99 2.25
N ARG A 173 -17.36 11.65 2.18
CA ARG A 173 -18.46 10.85 1.62
C ARG A 173 -19.53 10.53 2.65
N PHE A 174 -19.13 10.15 3.87
CA PHE A 174 -20.03 9.51 4.84
C PHE A 174 -20.39 10.39 6.04
N ASN A 175 -19.60 11.43 6.38
CA ASN A 175 -20.02 12.37 7.41
C ASN A 175 -21.21 13.21 6.93
N THR A 176 -22.12 13.49 7.85
CA THR A 176 -23.25 14.40 7.61
C THR A 176 -23.17 15.60 8.57
N PRO A 177 -23.88 16.68 8.33
CA PRO A 177 -23.91 17.83 9.26
C PRO A 177 -24.28 17.43 10.70
N LYS A 178 -25.09 16.36 10.85
CA LYS A 178 -25.57 15.88 12.15
C LYS A 178 -24.66 14.82 12.79
N HIS A 179 -23.96 14.03 11.96
CA HIS A 179 -23.17 12.89 12.45
C HIS A 179 -21.79 12.89 11.82
N LYS A 180 -20.78 13.03 12.67
CA LYS A 180 -19.37 12.93 12.28
C LYS A 180 -18.87 11.54 12.69
N ILE A 181 -18.87 10.60 11.73
CA ILE A 181 -18.48 9.21 11.97
C ILE A 181 -17.01 8.91 11.58
N PHE A 182 -16.37 9.79 10.83
CA PHE A 182 -14.97 9.68 10.43
C PHE A 182 -14.20 10.98 10.72
N ASP A 183 -13.18 10.89 11.57
CA ASP A 183 -12.27 12.00 11.91
C ASP A 183 -10.90 11.50 12.43
N SER A 184 -10.51 10.29 12.03
CA SER A 184 -9.27 9.65 12.48
C SER A 184 -8.01 10.32 11.93
N PHE A 185 -6.94 10.24 12.71
CA PHE A 185 -5.59 10.61 12.31
C PHE A 185 -4.78 9.39 11.90
N ILE A 186 -3.83 9.63 10.99
CA ILE A 186 -2.81 8.67 10.60
C ILE A 186 -1.48 9.15 11.16
N VAL A 187 -0.89 8.34 12.03
CA VAL A 187 0.36 8.64 12.72
C VAL A 187 1.44 7.68 12.23
N CYS A 188 2.51 8.22 11.67
CA CYS A 188 3.59 7.42 11.10
C CYS A 188 4.93 7.76 11.75
N LEU A 189 5.58 6.76 12.36
CA LEU A 189 6.93 6.90 12.90
C LEU A 189 7.94 6.42 11.86
N CYS A 190 8.85 7.31 11.46
CA CYS A 190 9.89 7.07 10.47
C CYS A 190 11.25 7.56 10.98
N GLY A 191 12.33 7.00 10.46
CA GLY A 191 13.69 7.42 10.73
C GLY A 191 14.37 8.02 9.50
N ASP A 192 15.65 8.39 9.65
CA ASP A 192 16.47 9.00 8.59
C ASP A 192 16.45 8.18 7.29
N GLY A 193 16.67 6.87 7.38
CA GLY A 193 16.64 6.00 6.19
C GLY A 193 15.30 5.99 5.46
N CYS A 194 14.17 6.16 6.17
CA CYS A 194 12.88 6.29 5.50
C CYS A 194 12.79 7.58 4.67
N LEU A 195 13.36 8.69 5.20
CA LEU A 195 13.30 9.99 4.54
C LEU A 195 14.36 10.15 3.43
N GLN A 196 15.40 9.31 3.41
CA GLN A 196 16.38 9.23 2.33
C GLN A 196 15.81 8.52 1.08
N GLU A 197 14.85 7.62 1.25
CA GLU A 197 14.22 6.93 0.13
C GLU A 197 13.41 7.89 -0.75
N GLY A 198 13.61 7.82 -2.07
CA GLY A 198 12.93 8.68 -3.04
C GLY A 198 11.40 8.64 -2.94
N ILE A 199 10.83 7.48 -2.63
CA ILE A 199 9.39 7.29 -2.45
C ILE A 199 8.82 8.18 -1.33
N ALA A 200 9.57 8.44 -0.26
CA ALA A 200 9.13 9.31 0.82
C ALA A 200 9.03 10.77 0.33
N ALA A 201 10.01 11.23 -0.46
CA ALA A 201 10.00 12.56 -1.07
C ALA A 201 8.79 12.75 -2.01
N GLU A 202 8.55 11.79 -2.89
CA GLU A 202 7.38 11.79 -3.79
C GLU A 202 6.06 11.84 -3.00
N ALA A 203 5.90 10.96 -2.00
CA ALA A 203 4.67 10.85 -1.22
C ALA A 203 4.41 12.08 -0.34
N CYS A 204 5.44 12.62 0.33
CA CYS A 204 5.30 13.80 1.18
C CYS A 204 5.00 15.06 0.36
N SER A 205 5.62 15.22 -0.80
CA SER A 205 5.29 16.29 -1.73
C SER A 205 3.80 16.28 -2.11
N LEU A 206 3.25 15.10 -2.39
CA LEU A 206 1.82 14.93 -2.70
C LEU A 206 0.94 15.17 -1.47
N ALA A 207 1.33 14.72 -0.28
CA ALA A 207 0.58 14.94 0.96
C ALA A 207 0.40 16.44 1.25
N GLY A 208 1.46 17.25 1.06
CA GLY A 208 1.37 18.70 1.19
C GLY A 208 0.50 19.34 0.11
N HIS A 209 0.66 18.92 -1.16
CA HIS A 209 -0.16 19.38 -2.29
C HIS A 209 -1.67 19.14 -2.04
N TRP A 210 -2.02 17.96 -1.53
CA TRP A 210 -3.40 17.58 -1.21
C TRP A 210 -3.90 18.10 0.14
N LYS A 211 -3.02 18.75 0.93
CA LYS A 211 -3.34 19.28 2.27
C LYS A 211 -3.96 18.23 3.18
N LEU A 212 -3.29 17.09 3.34
CA LEU A 212 -3.76 15.98 4.17
C LEU A 212 -3.54 16.28 5.67
N ASP A 213 -4.37 17.12 6.24
CA ASP A 213 -4.26 17.65 7.62
C ASP A 213 -4.48 16.59 8.72
N ASN A 214 -4.92 15.41 8.35
CA ASN A 214 -5.06 14.25 9.23
C ASN A 214 -3.82 13.32 9.23
N LEU A 215 -2.74 13.69 8.55
CA LEU A 215 -1.45 12.98 8.57
C LEU A 215 -0.49 13.66 9.57
N ILE A 216 0.06 12.86 10.49
CA ILE A 216 1.12 13.26 11.42
C ILE A 216 2.31 12.33 11.21
N LEU A 217 3.40 12.85 10.66
CA LEU A 217 4.67 12.17 10.61
C LEU A 217 5.47 12.48 11.88
N ILE A 218 6.00 11.47 12.53
CA ILE A 218 6.96 11.58 13.64
C ILE A 218 8.30 11.11 13.08
N PHE A 219 9.25 12.03 12.98
CA PHE A 219 10.59 11.74 12.53
C PHE A 219 11.50 11.50 13.72
N ASP A 220 11.95 10.25 13.91
CA ASP A 220 13.01 9.86 14.85
C ASP A 220 14.35 10.41 14.36
N SER A 221 14.68 11.63 14.82
CA SER A 221 15.89 12.36 14.45
C SER A 221 17.00 12.06 15.44
N ASN A 222 17.68 10.92 15.23
CA ASN A 222 18.74 10.42 16.13
C ASN A 222 20.16 10.54 15.56
N ASP A 223 20.31 11.15 14.39
CA ASP A 223 21.59 11.40 13.69
C ASP A 223 22.41 10.15 13.33
N VAL A 224 21.80 8.95 13.28
CA VAL A 224 22.47 7.68 13.00
C VAL A 224 21.73 6.85 11.97
N THR A 225 22.44 6.31 11.01
CA THR A 225 22.02 5.23 10.12
C THR A 225 22.74 3.93 10.48
N LEU A 226 22.53 2.85 9.72
CA LEU A 226 23.12 1.54 10.03
C LEU A 226 24.65 1.58 10.09
N ASP A 227 25.28 2.21 9.11
CA ASP A 227 26.75 2.19 8.97
C ASP A 227 27.44 3.29 9.81
N ALA A 228 26.81 4.47 9.93
CA ALA A 228 27.51 5.65 10.42
C ALA A 228 26.56 6.75 10.93
N LYS A 229 27.16 7.85 11.36
CA LYS A 229 26.43 9.10 11.58
C LYS A 229 25.82 9.61 10.29
N LEU A 230 24.62 10.18 10.38
CA LEU A 230 23.85 10.75 9.27
C LEU A 230 24.67 11.74 8.42
N SER A 231 25.51 12.54 9.05
CA SER A 231 26.38 13.54 8.38
C SER A 231 27.36 12.97 7.35
N LYS A 232 27.50 11.63 7.25
CA LYS A 232 28.29 10.99 6.19
C LYS A 232 27.57 10.93 4.85
N SER A 233 26.26 10.95 4.86
CA SER A 233 25.42 10.78 3.66
C SER A 233 24.38 11.89 3.45
N GLN A 234 24.17 12.77 4.43
CA GLN A 234 23.14 13.81 4.37
C GLN A 234 23.59 15.11 5.02
N SER A 235 23.30 16.24 4.35
CA SER A 235 23.58 17.60 4.83
C SER A 235 22.38 18.54 4.64
N GLU A 236 21.25 18.03 4.16
CA GLU A 236 20.06 18.83 3.92
C GLU A 236 19.39 19.31 5.21
N ASN A 237 18.68 20.43 5.14
CA ASN A 237 17.82 20.90 6.21
C ASN A 237 16.43 20.29 6.10
N THR A 238 16.16 19.27 6.90
CA THR A 238 14.88 18.52 6.89
C THR A 238 13.68 19.44 7.20
N ILE A 239 13.81 20.44 8.07
CA ILE A 239 12.75 21.42 8.37
C ILE A 239 12.36 22.13 7.07
N GLN A 240 13.32 22.79 6.43
CA GLN A 240 13.07 23.55 5.20
C GLN A 240 12.53 22.68 4.07
N ARG A 241 13.01 21.43 3.97
CA ARG A 241 12.50 20.47 2.97
C ARG A 241 11.01 20.19 3.17
N PHE A 242 10.59 19.89 4.40
CA PHE A 242 9.19 19.58 4.67
C PHE A 242 8.28 20.81 4.66
N GLU A 243 8.77 21.96 5.09
CA GLU A 243 8.06 23.24 4.89
C GLU A 243 7.84 23.53 3.40
N ALA A 244 8.84 23.28 2.54
CA ALA A 244 8.72 23.41 1.08
C ALA A 244 7.72 22.41 0.48
N TYR A 245 7.53 21.24 1.08
CA TYR A 245 6.45 20.31 0.70
C TYR A 245 5.07 20.79 1.17
N GLY A 246 4.98 21.78 2.06
CA GLY A 246 3.71 22.31 2.58
C GLY A 246 3.26 21.65 3.89
N PHE A 247 4.19 21.09 4.67
CA PHE A 247 3.93 20.60 6.02
C PHE A 247 4.02 21.71 7.06
N GLU A 248 3.22 21.59 8.10
CA GLU A 248 3.47 22.27 9.38
C GLU A 248 4.54 21.45 10.12
N VAL A 249 5.72 22.05 10.35
CA VAL A 249 6.86 21.36 10.97
C VAL A 249 7.09 21.91 12.37
N VAL A 250 7.17 21.03 13.35
CA VAL A 250 7.47 21.34 14.74
C VAL A 250 8.59 20.44 15.26
N GLN A 251 9.28 20.87 16.31
CA GLN A 251 10.33 20.10 16.97
C GLN A 251 9.90 19.71 18.38
N ALA A 252 10.33 18.55 18.84
CA ALA A 252 10.16 18.08 20.20
C ALA A 252 11.41 17.34 20.69
N ASP A 253 11.67 17.36 21.98
CA ASP A 253 12.52 16.37 22.62
C ASP A 253 11.74 15.05 22.72
N GLY A 254 12.12 14.06 21.88
CA GLY A 254 11.47 12.76 21.82
C GLY A 254 11.74 11.89 23.07
N ASN A 255 12.69 12.26 23.90
CA ASN A 255 13.03 11.61 25.16
C ASN A 255 12.46 12.34 26.39
N ASP A 256 11.80 13.48 26.20
CA ASP A 256 11.00 14.14 27.22
C ASP A 256 9.49 13.89 26.96
N LEU A 257 8.87 13.07 27.81
CA LEU A 257 7.44 12.73 27.74
C LEU A 257 6.52 13.94 27.70
N ASN A 258 6.83 14.99 28.49
CA ASN A 258 5.97 16.17 28.56
C ASN A 258 6.05 17.02 27.31
N ASP A 259 7.27 17.25 26.84
CA ASP A 259 7.48 18.04 25.62
C ASP A 259 6.85 17.34 24.43
N PHE A 260 7.06 16.01 24.30
CA PHE A 260 6.46 15.23 23.23
C PHE A 260 4.93 15.22 23.29
N ILE A 261 4.32 14.96 24.48
CA ILE A 261 2.85 14.95 24.65
C ILE A 261 2.26 16.31 24.35
N LYS A 262 2.89 17.40 24.86
CA LYS A 262 2.45 18.77 24.60
C LYS A 262 2.50 19.09 23.11
N THR A 263 3.61 18.80 22.46
CA THR A 263 3.82 19.03 21.03
C THR A 263 2.83 18.25 20.18
N PHE A 264 2.64 16.96 20.47
CA PHE A 264 1.68 16.12 19.73
C PHE A 264 0.24 16.64 19.85
N ASN A 265 -0.20 16.99 21.06
CA ASN A 265 -1.53 17.56 21.27
C ASN A 265 -1.69 18.92 20.57
N GLY A 266 -0.65 19.76 20.55
CA GLY A 266 -0.63 21.00 19.79
C GLY A 266 -0.84 20.76 18.31
N VAL A 267 -0.10 19.83 17.74
CA VAL A 267 -0.20 19.42 16.33
C VAL A 267 -1.57 18.83 16.00
N LYS A 268 -2.08 17.92 16.84
CA LYS A 268 -3.39 17.28 16.64
C LYS A 268 -4.55 18.26 16.71
N SER A 269 -4.43 19.33 17.51
CA SER A 269 -5.43 20.40 17.65
C SER A 269 -5.21 21.58 16.72
N SER A 270 -4.15 21.59 15.93
CA SER A 270 -3.84 22.67 14.98
C SER A 270 -4.96 22.84 13.96
N GLN A 271 -5.32 24.09 13.69
CA GLN A 271 -6.29 24.48 12.67
C GLN A 271 -5.66 24.60 11.28
N SER A 272 -4.37 24.35 11.16
CA SER A 272 -3.67 24.28 9.88
C SER A 272 -4.23 23.17 9.01
N ARG A 273 -4.52 23.50 7.76
CA ARG A 273 -4.99 22.55 6.74
C ARG A 273 -3.83 21.84 6.03
N CYS A 274 -2.70 21.68 6.72
CA CYS A 274 -1.49 21.04 6.20
C CYS A 274 -1.25 19.69 6.89
N PRO A 275 -0.59 18.73 6.26
CA PRO A 275 0.00 17.59 6.97
C PRO A 275 1.04 18.08 7.98
N LYS A 276 1.28 17.31 9.03
CA LYS A 276 2.12 17.71 10.15
C LYS A 276 3.36 16.83 10.23
N MET A 277 4.47 17.44 10.65
CA MET A 277 5.69 16.72 10.96
C MET A 277 6.21 17.14 12.34
N ILE A 278 6.40 16.16 13.21
CA ILE A 278 7.10 16.33 14.49
C ILE A 278 8.52 15.77 14.30
N ILE A 279 9.51 16.63 14.32
CA ILE A 279 10.92 16.23 14.39
C ILE A 279 11.23 15.93 15.85
N ALA A 280 11.19 14.67 16.22
CA ALA A 280 11.47 14.20 17.57
C ALA A 280 12.98 13.92 17.71
N LYS A 281 13.69 14.79 18.44
CA LYS A 281 15.10 14.53 18.77
C LYS A 281 15.18 13.39 19.77
N THR A 282 15.91 12.34 19.42
CA THR A 282 16.09 11.16 20.26
C THR A 282 17.55 10.75 20.32
N ILE A 283 17.84 9.83 21.23
CA ILE A 283 19.14 9.19 21.34
C ILE A 283 18.97 7.71 21.02
N ILE A 284 19.50 7.26 19.89
CA ILE A 284 19.47 5.84 19.53
C ILE A 284 20.12 4.99 20.66
N GLY A 285 19.44 3.92 21.10
CA GLY A 285 19.95 3.05 22.16
C GLY A 285 19.94 3.66 23.57
N LEU A 286 19.13 4.70 23.79
CA LEU A 286 19.01 5.37 25.11
C LEU A 286 18.73 4.35 26.22
N GLY A 287 19.49 4.44 27.31
CA GLY A 287 19.45 3.53 28.46
C GLY A 287 20.49 2.43 28.43
N ILE A 288 21.28 2.31 27.34
CA ILE A 288 22.47 1.45 27.26
C ILE A 288 23.67 2.36 27.00
N ASP A 289 24.24 2.91 28.06
CA ASP A 289 25.22 4.02 27.99
C ASP A 289 26.46 3.68 27.14
N GLU A 290 26.83 2.39 27.07
CA GLU A 290 27.99 1.93 26.34
C GLU A 290 27.91 2.07 24.84
N ILE A 291 26.68 2.18 24.30
CA ILE A 291 26.43 2.26 22.84
C ILE A 291 25.50 3.42 22.45
N ALA A 292 24.84 4.04 23.42
CA ALA A 292 23.88 5.12 23.14
C ALA A 292 24.47 6.24 22.26
N GLY A 293 23.72 6.72 21.28
CA GLY A 293 24.13 7.75 20.33
C GLY A 293 25.17 7.31 19.29
N THR A 294 25.44 6.02 19.17
CA THR A 294 26.40 5.46 18.20
C THR A 294 25.73 4.49 17.22
N SER A 295 26.35 4.24 16.07
CA SER A 295 25.87 3.24 15.09
C SER A 295 25.88 1.81 15.67
N GLN A 296 26.65 1.52 16.69
CA GLN A 296 26.63 0.20 17.36
C GLN A 296 25.29 -0.09 18.03
N ALA A 297 24.54 0.95 18.41
CA ALA A 297 23.22 0.80 19.01
C ALA A 297 22.18 0.23 18.03
N HIS A 298 22.41 0.37 16.72
CA HIS A 298 21.40 0.01 15.71
C HIS A 298 20.98 -1.47 15.76
N GLY A 299 21.94 -2.39 15.90
CA GLY A 299 21.71 -3.84 15.89
C GLY A 299 21.59 -4.46 17.28
N THR A 300 22.29 -5.59 17.47
CA THR A 300 22.28 -6.39 18.72
C THR A 300 23.45 -6.13 19.64
N ALA A 301 24.36 -5.22 19.32
CA ALA A 301 25.58 -5.02 20.10
C ALA A 301 25.31 -4.63 21.57
N GLY A 302 24.17 -4.01 21.85
CA GLY A 302 23.72 -3.63 23.18
C GLY A 302 23.37 -4.80 24.10
N THR A 303 23.10 -6.00 23.55
CA THR A 303 22.67 -7.14 24.37
C THR A 303 23.71 -7.56 25.42
N LYS A 304 24.98 -7.26 25.21
CA LYS A 304 26.07 -7.51 26.18
C LYS A 304 25.92 -6.71 27.50
N PHE A 305 25.13 -5.65 27.49
CA PHE A 305 25.03 -4.69 28.57
C PHE A 305 23.64 -4.67 29.24
N ILE A 306 22.74 -5.59 28.88
CA ILE A 306 21.34 -5.62 29.33
C ILE A 306 21.25 -5.62 30.85
N ASP A 307 22.03 -6.45 31.56
CA ASP A 307 21.98 -6.52 33.02
C ASP A 307 22.38 -5.20 33.68
N THR A 308 23.35 -4.50 33.10
CA THR A 308 23.76 -3.18 33.58
C THR A 308 22.70 -2.14 33.30
N ALA A 309 22.14 -2.15 32.09
CA ALA A 309 21.06 -1.24 31.70
C ALA A 309 19.82 -1.44 32.57
N LYS A 310 19.37 -2.67 32.80
CA LYS A 310 18.23 -2.97 33.68
C LYS A 310 18.45 -2.46 35.10
N ARG A 311 19.62 -2.68 35.68
CA ARG A 311 19.94 -2.17 37.02
C ARG A 311 19.87 -0.66 37.10
N LYS A 312 20.39 0.07 36.11
CA LYS A 312 20.33 1.54 36.04
C LYS A 312 18.89 2.06 35.92
N MET A 313 18.03 1.35 35.19
CA MET A 313 16.60 1.68 35.05
C MET A 313 15.74 1.25 36.24
N GLY A 314 16.32 0.59 37.27
CA GLY A 314 15.55 0.05 38.40
C GLY A 314 14.71 -1.16 38.06
N LEU A 315 14.99 -1.85 36.97
CA LEU A 315 14.31 -3.08 36.56
C LEU A 315 14.91 -4.30 37.26
N PRO A 316 14.10 -5.32 37.58
CA PRO A 316 14.60 -6.57 38.15
C PRO A 316 15.41 -7.37 37.10
N SER A 317 16.22 -8.30 37.58
CA SER A 317 16.99 -9.21 36.70
C SER A 317 16.12 -10.25 35.99
N SER A 318 14.89 -10.46 36.45
CA SER A 318 13.95 -11.37 35.79
C SER A 318 13.65 -10.91 34.36
N LYS A 319 13.67 -11.86 33.43
CA LYS A 319 13.34 -11.60 32.03
C LYS A 319 11.84 -11.44 31.80
N PHE A 320 11.51 -10.62 30.81
CA PHE A 320 10.12 -10.34 30.41
C PHE A 320 9.24 -9.84 31.56
N PHE A 321 9.84 -9.00 32.41
CA PHE A 321 9.14 -8.39 33.54
C PHE A 321 8.24 -7.24 33.07
N VAL A 322 7.03 -7.22 33.64
CA VAL A 322 6.08 -6.09 33.50
C VAL A 322 5.59 -5.77 34.91
N SER A 323 5.77 -4.53 35.36
CA SER A 323 5.37 -4.09 36.69
C SER A 323 3.86 -4.05 36.86
N GLU A 324 3.39 -4.21 38.09
CA GLU A 324 1.96 -4.06 38.41
C GLU A 324 1.43 -2.64 38.16
N ALA A 325 2.32 -1.64 38.18
CA ALA A 325 1.97 -0.26 37.80
C ALA A 325 1.60 -0.16 36.33
N THR A 326 2.43 -0.75 35.43
CA THR A 326 2.17 -0.80 33.99
C THR A 326 0.90 -1.57 33.65
N LYS A 327 0.70 -2.73 34.26
CA LYS A 327 -0.53 -3.53 34.09
C LYS A 327 -1.78 -2.76 34.46
N ARG A 328 -1.79 -2.10 35.62
CA ARG A 328 -2.93 -1.28 36.07
C ARG A 328 -3.16 -0.09 35.15
N PHE A 329 -2.11 0.59 34.73
CA PHE A 329 -2.22 1.71 33.81
C PHE A 329 -2.92 1.31 32.51
N PHE A 330 -2.45 0.26 31.84
CA PHE A 330 -3.06 -0.17 30.58
C PHE A 330 -4.44 -0.80 30.76
N ALA A 331 -4.74 -1.41 31.91
CA ALA A 331 -6.11 -1.85 32.23
C ALA A 331 -7.07 -0.63 32.29
N ASN A 332 -6.63 0.47 32.90
CA ASN A 332 -7.40 1.72 32.95
C ASN A 332 -7.53 2.31 31.55
N ARG A 333 -6.42 2.40 30.79
CA ARG A 333 -6.42 2.91 29.42
C ARG A 333 -7.36 2.13 28.51
N ARG A 334 -7.33 0.79 28.58
CA ARG A 334 -8.28 -0.07 27.84
C ARG A 334 -9.74 0.24 28.19
N SER A 335 -10.03 0.52 29.47
CA SER A 335 -11.39 0.93 29.89
C SER A 335 -11.80 2.27 29.28
N GLU A 336 -10.87 3.24 29.15
CA GLU A 336 -11.11 4.53 28.51
C GLU A 336 -11.36 4.34 26.99
N CYS A 337 -10.51 3.60 26.31
CA CYS A 337 -10.64 3.28 24.88
C CYS A 337 -12.00 2.64 24.57
N LYS A 338 -12.44 1.71 25.41
CA LYS A 338 -13.76 1.08 25.30
C LYS A 338 -14.91 2.08 25.41
N LYS A 339 -14.80 3.08 26.28
CA LYS A 339 -15.80 4.16 26.39
C LYS A 339 -15.81 5.04 25.15
N GLU A 340 -14.63 5.38 24.60
CA GLU A 340 -14.51 6.14 23.36
C GLU A 340 -15.15 5.41 22.16
N TYR A 341 -14.88 4.10 22.04
CA TYR A 341 -15.52 3.26 21.03
C TYR A 341 -17.05 3.19 21.21
N ALA A 342 -17.53 2.97 22.44
CA ALA A 342 -18.97 2.90 22.72
C ALA A 342 -19.70 4.20 22.39
N ALA A 343 -19.08 5.35 22.70
CA ALA A 343 -19.62 6.66 22.35
C ALA A 343 -19.72 6.83 20.82
N TRP A 344 -18.63 6.49 20.08
CA TRP A 344 -18.66 6.50 18.63
C TRP A 344 -19.70 5.55 18.05
N LEU A 345 -19.83 4.34 18.59
CA LEU A 345 -20.80 3.35 18.13
C LEU A 345 -22.25 3.84 18.27
N GLY A 346 -22.52 4.63 19.31
CA GLY A 346 -23.82 5.30 19.49
C GLY A 346 -24.12 6.29 18.35
N ILE A 347 -23.13 7.11 18.00
CA ILE A 347 -23.22 8.06 16.88
C ILE A 347 -23.38 7.31 15.55
N PHE A 348 -22.59 6.26 15.36
CA PHE A 348 -22.62 5.43 14.15
C PHE A 348 -23.98 4.75 13.94
N ARG A 349 -24.59 4.18 14.98
CA ARG A 349 -25.92 3.58 14.91
C ARG A 349 -27.00 4.60 14.59
N ALA A 350 -26.93 5.80 15.16
CA ALA A 350 -27.86 6.88 14.83
C ALA A 350 -27.70 7.33 13.36
N TRP A 351 -26.45 7.49 12.91
CA TRP A 351 -26.12 7.80 11.53
C TRP A 351 -26.68 6.73 10.56
N GLN A 352 -26.44 5.45 10.86
CA GLN A 352 -26.90 4.32 10.05
C GLN A 352 -28.42 4.30 9.89
N LYS A 353 -29.16 4.60 10.97
CA LYS A 353 -30.62 4.67 10.93
C LYS A 353 -31.14 5.85 10.12
N GLU A 354 -30.46 6.98 10.20
CA GLU A 354 -30.90 8.22 9.52
C GLU A 354 -30.42 8.31 8.07
N ASN A 355 -29.42 7.50 7.66
CA ASN A 355 -28.80 7.53 6.32
C ASN A 355 -28.68 6.11 5.74
N PRO A 356 -29.79 5.39 5.46
CA PRO A 356 -29.73 3.99 5.04
C PRO A 356 -28.97 3.77 3.74
N ASP A 357 -29.07 4.68 2.76
CA ASP A 357 -28.33 4.56 1.49
C ASP A 357 -26.82 4.70 1.67
N LEU A 358 -26.38 5.64 2.51
CA LEU A 358 -24.95 5.77 2.86
C LEU A 358 -24.47 4.58 3.67
N ALA A 359 -25.30 4.03 4.56
CA ALA A 359 -24.99 2.85 5.33
C ALA A 359 -24.86 1.62 4.42
N GLN A 360 -25.74 1.46 3.45
CA GLN A 360 -25.63 0.41 2.43
C GLN A 360 -24.36 0.58 1.60
N ALA A 361 -24.01 1.80 1.21
CA ALA A 361 -22.78 2.08 0.46
C ALA A 361 -21.49 1.85 1.26
N LEU A 362 -21.55 1.93 2.61
CA LEU A 362 -20.40 1.71 3.49
C LEU A 362 -20.25 0.24 3.91
N LEU A 363 -21.37 -0.46 4.14
CA LEU A 363 -21.41 -1.77 4.79
C LEU A 363 -21.91 -2.89 3.88
N GLY A 364 -22.60 -2.52 2.79
CA GLY A 364 -23.19 -3.48 1.87
C GLY A 364 -22.15 -4.00 0.90
N ASP A 365 -21.45 -5.06 1.29
CA ASP A 365 -20.46 -5.72 0.45
C ASP A 365 -21.06 -7.02 -0.11
N ASP A 366 -21.32 -7.05 -1.42
CA ASP A 366 -21.56 -8.29 -2.17
C ASP A 366 -20.40 -8.46 -3.16
N PRO A 367 -19.37 -9.23 -2.80
CA PRO A 367 -18.19 -9.40 -3.66
C PRO A 367 -18.50 -10.01 -5.02
N THR A 368 -19.70 -10.59 -5.20
CA THR A 368 -20.14 -11.17 -6.48
C THR A 368 -20.98 -10.20 -7.33
N ALA A 369 -21.45 -9.10 -6.74
CA ALA A 369 -22.31 -8.14 -7.45
C ALA A 369 -21.63 -7.57 -8.69
N MET A 370 -20.36 -7.18 -8.58
CA MET A 370 -19.60 -6.62 -9.69
C MET A 370 -19.42 -7.62 -10.83
N ALA A 371 -19.15 -8.90 -10.52
CA ALA A 371 -19.06 -9.93 -11.56
C ALA A 371 -20.38 -10.04 -12.33
N ARG A 372 -21.53 -10.06 -11.63
CA ARG A 372 -22.87 -10.07 -12.28
C ARG A 372 -23.11 -8.84 -13.14
N VAL A 373 -22.69 -7.64 -12.68
CA VAL A 373 -22.79 -6.41 -13.48
C VAL A 373 -21.99 -6.54 -14.77
N LEU A 374 -20.74 -7.04 -14.67
CA LEU A 374 -19.89 -7.20 -15.83
C LEU A 374 -20.37 -8.33 -16.80
N ASP A 375 -21.10 -9.32 -16.29
CA ASP A 375 -21.75 -10.35 -17.14
C ASP A 375 -22.86 -9.74 -18.03
N THR A 376 -23.51 -8.64 -17.59
CA THR A 376 -24.55 -7.98 -18.38
C THR A 376 -24.02 -7.05 -19.48
N LEU A 377 -22.70 -6.87 -19.58
CA LEU A 377 -22.11 -6.08 -20.65
C LEU A 377 -22.39 -6.73 -22.01
N GLU A 378 -22.96 -5.94 -22.93
CA GLU A 378 -23.16 -6.40 -24.31
C GLU A 378 -21.81 -6.74 -24.97
N PRO A 379 -21.77 -7.79 -25.79
CA PRO A 379 -20.58 -8.10 -26.57
C PRO A 379 -20.15 -6.92 -27.44
N SER A 380 -18.84 -6.75 -27.60
CA SER A 380 -18.33 -5.70 -28.47
C SER A 380 -18.83 -5.89 -29.92
N SER A 381 -19.47 -4.86 -30.46
CA SER A 381 -19.88 -4.81 -31.88
C SER A 381 -18.75 -4.35 -32.81
N ARG A 382 -17.56 -4.00 -32.28
CA ARG A 382 -16.42 -3.54 -33.05
C ARG A 382 -15.61 -4.73 -33.56
N ASP A 383 -15.14 -4.65 -34.79
CA ASP A 383 -14.24 -5.67 -35.34
C ASP A 383 -12.88 -5.65 -34.64
N ARG A 384 -12.41 -4.47 -34.23
CA ARG A 384 -11.12 -4.25 -33.59
C ARG A 384 -11.22 -3.23 -32.46
N ILE A 385 -10.47 -3.46 -31.40
CA ILE A 385 -10.30 -2.52 -30.28
C ILE A 385 -8.98 -2.79 -29.55
N SER A 386 -8.29 -1.74 -29.08
CA SER A 386 -7.15 -1.95 -28.17
C SER A 386 -7.68 -2.39 -26.79
N THR A 387 -6.94 -3.32 -26.13
CA THR A 387 -7.41 -3.77 -24.81
C THR A 387 -7.35 -2.66 -23.75
N ARG A 388 -6.49 -1.62 -23.93
CA ARG A 388 -6.54 -0.42 -23.08
C ARG A 388 -7.85 0.38 -23.24
N ALA A 389 -8.35 0.51 -24.47
CA ALA A 389 -9.61 1.19 -24.72
C ALA A 389 -10.80 0.36 -24.16
N ALA A 390 -10.78 -0.95 -24.40
CA ALA A 390 -11.74 -1.87 -23.82
C ALA A 390 -11.76 -1.78 -22.27
N ALA A 391 -10.58 -1.81 -21.65
CA ALA A 391 -10.48 -1.69 -20.19
C ALA A 391 -11.00 -0.36 -19.67
N GLY A 392 -10.78 0.74 -20.39
CA GLY A 392 -11.32 2.05 -20.05
C GLY A 392 -12.85 2.11 -20.13
N GLU A 393 -13.45 1.50 -21.15
CA GLU A 393 -14.93 1.40 -21.30
C GLU A 393 -15.54 0.57 -20.17
N ILE A 394 -14.94 -0.57 -19.85
CA ILE A 394 -15.39 -1.45 -18.76
C ILE A 394 -15.28 -0.73 -17.41
N LEU A 395 -14.19 0.04 -17.18
CA LEU A 395 -14.02 0.84 -15.97
C LEU A 395 -15.15 1.86 -15.79
N GLN A 396 -15.70 2.46 -16.87
CA GLN A 396 -16.85 3.36 -16.72
C GLN A 396 -18.07 2.63 -16.15
N THR A 397 -18.34 1.40 -16.60
CA THR A 397 -19.42 0.58 -16.04
C THR A 397 -19.17 0.23 -14.57
N ILE A 398 -17.98 -0.21 -14.24
CA ILE A 398 -17.56 -0.49 -12.86
C ILE A 398 -17.77 0.76 -12.00
N ALA A 399 -17.24 1.89 -12.44
CA ALA A 399 -17.29 3.14 -11.69
C ALA A 399 -18.72 3.72 -11.55
N LYS A 400 -19.60 3.45 -12.49
CA LYS A 400 -21.03 3.83 -12.39
C LYS A 400 -21.74 3.01 -11.33
N TYR A 401 -21.41 1.74 -11.21
CA TYR A 401 -22.05 0.81 -10.27
C TYR A 401 -21.45 0.89 -8.86
N ASP A 402 -20.14 1.03 -8.76
CA ASP A 402 -19.40 1.06 -7.49
C ASP A 402 -18.64 2.38 -7.33
N GLU A 403 -19.17 3.24 -6.47
CA GLU A 403 -18.55 4.53 -6.15
C GLU A 403 -17.31 4.41 -5.24
N SER A 404 -17.01 3.23 -4.70
CA SER A 404 -15.79 2.99 -3.92
C SER A 404 -14.56 2.91 -4.82
N VAL A 405 -14.73 2.61 -6.12
CA VAL A 405 -13.62 2.51 -7.07
C VAL A 405 -13.03 3.89 -7.33
N ILE A 406 -11.73 4.01 -7.09
CA ILE A 406 -10.92 5.19 -7.38
C ILE A 406 -9.73 4.81 -8.26
N THR A 407 -9.25 5.75 -9.04
CA THR A 407 -8.15 5.50 -9.97
C THR A 407 -7.10 6.59 -9.90
N GLY A 408 -5.84 6.23 -10.14
CA GLY A 408 -4.74 7.16 -10.25
C GLY A 408 -3.94 6.96 -11.54
N SER A 409 -3.16 7.96 -11.89
CA SER A 409 -2.24 7.87 -13.03
C SER A 409 -0.96 8.65 -12.79
N ALA A 410 0.16 8.08 -13.24
CA ALA A 410 1.44 8.77 -13.28
C ALA A 410 1.55 9.60 -14.58
N ASP A 411 0.72 10.66 -14.67
CA ASP A 411 0.64 11.61 -15.78
C ASP A 411 0.21 11.00 -17.14
N LEU A 412 -0.55 9.89 -17.13
CA LEU A 412 -0.87 9.11 -18.33
C LEU A 412 -2.37 8.77 -18.47
N PHE A 413 -3.29 9.52 -17.83
CA PHE A 413 -4.72 9.23 -17.91
C PHE A 413 -5.23 9.07 -19.34
N ALA A 414 -4.87 9.98 -20.24
CA ALA A 414 -5.30 9.92 -21.63
C ALA A 414 -4.73 8.69 -22.37
N SER A 415 -3.45 8.37 -22.12
CA SER A 415 -2.77 7.24 -22.76
C SER A 415 -3.18 5.89 -22.18
N ALA A 416 -3.44 5.81 -20.89
CA ALA A 416 -3.84 4.58 -20.22
C ALA A 416 -5.36 4.31 -20.30
N GLY A 417 -6.16 5.35 -20.54
CA GLY A 417 -7.61 5.24 -20.69
C GLY A 417 -8.40 5.00 -19.40
N ASN A 418 -7.77 5.21 -18.23
CA ASN A 418 -8.37 4.86 -16.94
C ASN A 418 -9.01 6.04 -16.19
N TYR A 419 -9.27 7.17 -16.84
CA TYR A 419 -10.00 8.29 -16.24
C TYR A 419 -11.47 7.97 -16.06
N ILE A 420 -12.01 8.10 -14.86
CA ILE A 420 -13.44 7.91 -14.55
C ILE A 420 -14.20 9.19 -14.94
N LYS A 421 -14.97 9.12 -16.00
CA LYS A 421 -15.80 10.24 -16.49
C LYS A 421 -16.87 10.59 -15.45
N GLY A 422 -17.00 11.87 -15.12
CA GLY A 422 -17.92 12.32 -14.08
C GLY A 422 -17.50 12.04 -12.64
N GLY A 423 -16.37 11.32 -12.42
CA GLY A 423 -15.84 11.02 -11.09
C GLY A 423 -15.16 12.20 -10.40
N GLY A 424 -14.83 13.27 -11.13
CA GLY A 424 -14.11 14.45 -10.66
C GLY A 424 -12.65 14.15 -10.29
N ASP A 425 -11.85 15.20 -10.20
CA ASP A 425 -10.43 15.12 -9.84
C ASP A 425 -10.27 15.31 -8.34
N PHE A 426 -9.47 14.45 -7.72
CA PHE A 426 -9.15 14.57 -6.31
C PHE A 426 -8.19 15.75 -6.10
N SER A 427 -8.55 16.62 -5.15
CA SER A 427 -7.72 17.75 -4.72
C SER A 427 -8.09 18.16 -3.30
N SER A 428 -7.35 19.10 -2.70
CA SER A 428 -7.70 19.71 -1.42
C SER A 428 -9.09 20.39 -1.42
N GLU A 429 -9.58 20.82 -2.57
CA GLU A 429 -10.87 21.49 -2.76
C GLU A 429 -11.97 20.52 -3.18
N ASN A 430 -11.59 19.37 -3.75
CA ASN A 430 -12.52 18.32 -4.17
C ASN A 430 -12.10 16.94 -3.66
N VAL A 431 -12.21 16.73 -2.34
CA VAL A 431 -11.84 15.47 -1.67
C VAL A 431 -12.68 14.26 -2.15
N LYS A 432 -13.87 14.50 -2.71
CA LYS A 432 -14.72 13.43 -3.26
C LYS A 432 -14.24 12.93 -4.62
N GLY A 433 -13.41 13.68 -5.34
CA GLY A 433 -12.89 13.31 -6.65
C GLY A 433 -12.30 11.90 -6.68
N ARG A 434 -12.58 11.16 -7.75
CA ARG A 434 -12.22 9.74 -7.90
C ARG A 434 -10.98 9.54 -8.77
N ASN A 435 -10.57 10.55 -9.51
CA ASN A 435 -9.36 10.55 -10.33
C ASN A 435 -8.23 11.26 -9.57
N ILE A 436 -7.10 10.59 -9.40
CA ILE A 436 -5.97 11.10 -8.63
C ILE A 436 -4.77 11.30 -9.54
N TYR A 437 -4.35 12.55 -9.72
CA TYR A 437 -3.17 12.91 -10.48
C TYR A 437 -1.93 12.79 -9.59
N PHE A 438 -1.07 11.82 -9.89
CA PHE A 438 0.18 11.62 -9.16
C PHE A 438 1.36 12.40 -9.76
N GLY A 439 1.22 12.88 -11.00
CA GLY A 439 2.36 13.33 -11.80
C GLY A 439 3.31 12.15 -12.06
N VAL A 440 4.52 12.42 -12.52
CA VAL A 440 5.51 11.39 -12.82
C VAL A 440 6.13 10.87 -11.52
N ARG A 441 5.37 10.04 -10.78
CA ARG A 441 5.72 9.48 -9.45
C ARG A 441 5.16 8.06 -9.30
N GLU A 442 5.61 7.13 -10.11
CA GLU A 442 5.09 5.75 -10.15
C GLU A 442 5.26 5.03 -8.81
N HIS A 443 6.41 5.20 -8.16
CA HIS A 443 6.71 4.50 -6.91
C HIS A 443 5.78 4.93 -5.77
N ALA A 444 5.64 6.25 -5.56
CA ALA A 444 4.70 6.75 -4.54
C ALA A 444 3.25 6.46 -4.93
N MET A 445 2.88 6.54 -6.21
CA MET A 445 1.54 6.21 -6.68
C MET A 445 1.13 4.81 -6.23
N ALA A 446 1.97 3.81 -6.50
CA ALA A 446 1.68 2.43 -6.12
C ALA A 446 1.57 2.27 -4.58
N ALA A 447 2.50 2.85 -3.82
CA ALA A 447 2.49 2.71 -2.37
C ALA A 447 1.38 3.53 -1.69
N ILE A 448 1.04 4.71 -2.20
CA ILE A 448 -0.11 5.48 -1.71
C ILE A 448 -1.40 4.69 -1.96
N MET A 449 -1.56 4.10 -3.15
CA MET A 449 -2.72 3.26 -3.44
C MET A 449 -2.73 1.96 -2.61
N ASN A 450 -1.56 1.41 -2.25
CA ASN A 450 -1.49 0.35 -1.24
C ASN A 450 -2.04 0.83 0.11
N GLY A 451 -1.73 2.06 0.52
CA GLY A 451 -2.28 2.68 1.73
C GLY A 451 -3.80 2.76 1.71
N VAL A 452 -4.38 3.12 0.57
CA VAL A 452 -5.84 3.09 0.35
C VAL A 452 -6.39 1.67 0.46
N ALA A 453 -5.68 0.67 -0.12
CA ALA A 453 -6.10 -0.73 -0.06
C ALA A 453 -6.01 -1.30 1.37
N TYR A 454 -5.01 -0.91 2.17
CA TYR A 454 -4.92 -1.27 3.59
C TYR A 454 -6.11 -0.76 4.40
N ASP A 455 -6.57 0.45 4.11
CA ASP A 455 -7.76 1.01 4.77
C ASP A 455 -9.00 0.15 4.49
N GLY A 456 -9.23 -0.22 3.23
CA GLY A 456 -10.16 -1.26 2.81
C GLY A 456 -11.57 -0.77 2.46
N ILE A 457 -11.88 0.54 2.51
CA ILE A 457 -13.20 1.09 2.13
C ILE A 457 -13.24 1.44 0.63
N PHE A 458 -12.13 1.91 0.08
CA PHE A 458 -12.04 2.22 -1.36
C PHE A 458 -11.30 1.12 -2.11
N ARG A 459 -11.73 0.89 -3.35
CA ARG A 459 -11.07 -0.02 -4.29
C ARG A 459 -10.11 0.76 -5.19
N PRO A 460 -8.81 0.74 -4.93
CA PRO A 460 -7.86 1.53 -5.69
C PRO A 460 -7.40 0.84 -6.97
N SER A 461 -7.22 1.64 -8.03
CA SER A 461 -6.46 1.27 -9.22
C SER A 461 -5.46 2.37 -9.58
N CYS A 462 -4.36 2.01 -10.24
CA CYS A 462 -3.40 3.00 -10.73
C CYS A 462 -2.74 2.56 -12.02
N SER A 463 -2.33 3.55 -12.84
CA SER A 463 -1.86 3.29 -14.20
C SER A 463 -0.56 3.98 -14.56
N THR A 464 0.23 3.27 -15.38
CA THR A 464 1.37 3.80 -16.13
C THR A 464 1.64 2.90 -17.34
N PHE A 465 2.66 3.19 -18.17
CA PHE A 465 3.14 2.25 -19.16
C PHE A 465 3.81 1.05 -18.51
N LEU A 466 3.74 -0.11 -19.14
CA LEU A 466 4.20 -1.36 -18.55
C LEU A 466 5.68 -1.32 -18.15
N VAL A 467 6.54 -0.77 -18.99
CA VAL A 467 7.98 -0.66 -18.69
C VAL A 467 8.24 0.14 -17.40
N PHE A 468 7.40 1.13 -17.08
CA PHE A 468 7.56 1.94 -15.88
C PHE A 468 7.03 1.28 -14.60
N SER A 469 6.49 0.05 -14.71
CA SER A 469 6.26 -0.78 -13.52
C SER A 469 7.54 -1.08 -12.74
N ASP A 470 8.71 -0.96 -13.37
CA ASP A 470 10.01 -1.13 -12.72
C ASP A 470 10.28 -0.03 -11.68
N TYR A 471 9.83 1.21 -11.91
CA TYR A 471 9.90 2.27 -10.88
C TYR A 471 9.06 1.94 -9.63
N MET A 472 7.98 1.19 -9.77
CA MET A 472 7.06 0.87 -8.68
C MET A 472 7.22 -0.58 -8.16
N ARG A 473 8.24 -1.30 -8.61
CA ARG A 473 8.47 -2.72 -8.32
C ARG A 473 8.41 -3.07 -6.84
N ALA A 474 9.04 -2.26 -5.99
CA ALA A 474 9.03 -2.48 -4.54
C ALA A 474 7.61 -2.38 -3.96
N ALA A 475 6.82 -1.38 -4.37
CA ALA A 475 5.44 -1.20 -3.90
C ALA A 475 4.51 -2.31 -4.40
N ILE A 476 4.66 -2.78 -5.65
CA ILE A 476 3.92 -3.95 -6.18
C ILE A 476 4.22 -5.19 -5.35
N ARG A 477 5.51 -5.43 -5.04
CA ARG A 477 5.93 -6.54 -4.18
C ARG A 477 5.29 -6.47 -2.79
N MET A 478 5.22 -5.26 -2.20
CA MET A 478 4.58 -5.07 -0.89
C MET A 478 3.07 -5.32 -0.96
N ALA A 479 2.38 -4.92 -2.02
CA ALA A 479 0.97 -5.24 -2.23
C ALA A 479 0.75 -6.77 -2.29
N ALA A 480 1.59 -7.48 -3.03
CA ALA A 480 1.52 -8.93 -3.17
C ALA A 480 1.82 -9.67 -1.85
N LEU A 481 2.83 -9.22 -1.09
CA LEU A 481 3.19 -9.76 0.22
C LEU A 481 2.06 -9.57 1.24
N ALA A 482 1.50 -8.37 1.28
CA ALA A 482 0.41 -8.03 2.20
C ALA A 482 -0.98 -8.47 1.71
N LYS A 483 -1.06 -9.12 0.55
CA LYS A 483 -2.31 -9.63 -0.04
C LYS A 483 -3.37 -8.54 -0.21
N LEU A 484 -2.99 -7.40 -0.76
CA LEU A 484 -3.90 -6.26 -0.98
C LEU A 484 -4.68 -6.42 -2.28
N GLY A 485 -5.94 -6.02 -2.28
CA GLY A 485 -6.77 -6.00 -3.47
C GLY A 485 -6.48 -4.81 -4.40
N GLN A 486 -5.23 -4.46 -4.65
CA GLN A 486 -4.79 -3.37 -5.52
C GLN A 486 -4.87 -3.79 -6.99
N ILE A 487 -5.32 -2.87 -7.87
CA ILE A 487 -5.35 -3.08 -9.32
C ILE A 487 -4.32 -2.17 -9.99
N PHE A 488 -3.36 -2.78 -10.69
CA PHE A 488 -2.36 -2.10 -11.49
C PHE A 488 -2.78 -2.18 -12.97
N ILE A 489 -2.85 -1.04 -13.64
CA ILE A 489 -3.23 -0.94 -15.05
C ILE A 489 -2.01 -0.52 -15.84
N PHE A 490 -1.44 -1.46 -16.59
CA PHE A 490 -0.25 -1.25 -17.40
C PHE A 490 -0.60 -1.33 -18.87
N THR A 491 -0.31 -0.26 -19.62
CA THR A 491 -0.53 -0.21 -21.06
C THR A 491 0.77 -0.24 -21.83
N HIS A 492 0.72 -0.33 -23.16
CA HIS A 492 1.93 -0.40 -24.02
C HIS A 492 2.70 -1.69 -23.72
N ASP A 493 2.05 -2.80 -23.97
CA ASP A 493 2.34 -4.14 -23.46
C ASP A 493 3.51 -4.88 -24.14
N SER A 494 4.07 -4.38 -25.27
CA SER A 494 5.06 -5.13 -26.06
C SER A 494 5.94 -4.24 -26.93
N ILE A 495 6.81 -4.84 -27.72
CA ILE A 495 7.60 -4.15 -28.75
C ILE A 495 6.74 -3.41 -29.79
N ALA A 496 5.44 -3.73 -29.89
CA ALA A 496 4.48 -3.02 -30.74
C ALA A 496 4.18 -1.57 -30.25
N VAL A 497 4.84 -1.10 -29.19
CA VAL A 497 4.96 0.33 -28.86
C VAL A 497 5.60 1.11 -30.01
N GLY A 498 6.55 0.47 -30.72
CA GLY A 498 7.04 0.96 -31.99
C GLY A 498 8.11 2.05 -31.87
N GLU A 499 7.79 3.23 -32.38
CA GLU A 499 8.74 4.34 -32.60
C GLU A 499 9.38 4.88 -31.33
N ASP A 500 8.72 4.75 -30.17
CA ASP A 500 9.27 5.17 -28.88
C ASP A 500 10.57 4.41 -28.50
N GLY A 501 10.76 3.23 -29.11
CA GLY A 501 12.00 2.47 -29.02
C GLY A 501 12.20 1.70 -27.72
N PRO A 502 13.41 1.18 -27.49
CA PRO A 502 13.70 0.18 -26.46
C PRO A 502 13.48 0.67 -25.03
N THR A 503 13.55 1.97 -24.76
CA THR A 503 13.28 2.51 -23.41
C THR A 503 11.81 2.44 -23.02
N HIS A 504 10.91 2.21 -23.97
CA HIS A 504 9.46 2.12 -23.76
C HIS A 504 8.88 0.77 -24.15
N GLN A 505 9.65 -0.10 -24.77
CA GLN A 505 9.26 -1.43 -25.23
C GLN A 505 9.54 -2.47 -24.13
N PRO A 506 8.51 -2.96 -23.39
CA PRO A 506 8.72 -3.98 -22.39
C PRO A 506 8.98 -5.33 -23.09
N VAL A 507 10.07 -5.98 -22.74
CA VAL A 507 10.45 -7.31 -23.21
C VAL A 507 10.42 -8.29 -22.03
N GLU A 508 11.21 -8.02 -21.00
CA GLU A 508 11.34 -8.83 -19.78
C GLU A 508 10.28 -8.50 -18.73
N THR A 509 9.65 -7.33 -18.82
CA THR A 509 8.83 -6.73 -17.73
C THR A 509 7.63 -7.61 -17.34
N ILE A 510 6.91 -8.22 -18.32
CA ILE A 510 5.79 -9.13 -18.02
C ILE A 510 6.30 -10.33 -17.22
N THR A 511 7.39 -10.93 -17.63
CA THR A 511 8.01 -12.08 -16.94
C THR A 511 8.47 -11.70 -15.54
N ALA A 512 9.09 -10.52 -15.40
CA ALA A 512 9.50 -9.98 -14.13
C ALA A 512 8.31 -9.82 -13.16
N LEU A 513 7.15 -9.37 -13.63
CA LEU A 513 5.92 -9.30 -12.83
C LEU A 513 5.40 -10.69 -12.46
N ARG A 514 5.36 -11.64 -13.40
CA ARG A 514 4.96 -13.04 -13.17
C ARG A 514 5.84 -13.77 -12.14
N CYS A 515 7.07 -13.30 -11.90
CA CYS A 515 7.95 -13.82 -10.85
C CYS A 515 7.52 -13.42 -9.43
N LEU A 516 6.58 -12.48 -9.24
CA LEU A 516 6.11 -12.06 -7.92
C LEU A 516 5.04 -13.03 -7.40
N PRO A 517 5.28 -13.72 -6.27
CA PRO A 517 4.24 -14.53 -5.65
C PRO A 517 3.02 -13.68 -5.28
N ASN A 518 1.82 -14.25 -5.40
CA ASN A 518 0.54 -13.61 -5.09
C ASN A 518 0.14 -12.42 -5.97
N LEU A 519 0.81 -12.16 -7.07
CA LEU A 519 0.38 -11.19 -8.08
C LEU A 519 -0.26 -11.95 -9.24
N ASP A 520 -1.46 -11.57 -9.66
CA ASP A 520 -2.06 -12.07 -10.90
C ASP A 520 -1.71 -11.09 -12.05
N VAL A 521 -1.07 -11.60 -13.09
CA VAL A 521 -0.65 -10.84 -14.27
C VAL A 521 -1.53 -11.27 -15.45
N VAL A 522 -2.43 -10.38 -15.89
CA VAL A 522 -3.47 -10.71 -16.88
C VAL A 522 -3.25 -9.91 -18.15
N ARG A 523 -2.97 -10.59 -19.25
CA ARG A 523 -2.75 -10.02 -20.59
C ARG A 523 -3.85 -10.47 -21.55
N PRO A 524 -4.99 -9.77 -21.63
CA PRO A 524 -6.13 -10.15 -22.45
C PRO A 524 -5.88 -9.88 -23.94
N ALA A 525 -6.51 -10.68 -24.81
CA ALA A 525 -6.33 -10.63 -26.25
C ALA A 525 -7.44 -9.85 -27.00
N ASP A 526 -8.61 -9.64 -26.38
CA ASP A 526 -9.73 -8.93 -26.99
C ASP A 526 -10.62 -8.27 -25.93
N TYR A 527 -11.76 -7.73 -26.38
CA TYR A 527 -12.72 -7.09 -25.49
C TYR A 527 -13.26 -8.05 -24.43
N GLU A 528 -13.65 -9.27 -24.81
CA GLU A 528 -14.30 -10.21 -23.89
C GLU A 528 -13.31 -10.80 -22.87
N GLU A 529 -12.08 -11.08 -23.26
CA GLU A 529 -11.04 -11.42 -22.31
C GLU A 529 -10.73 -10.26 -21.37
N THR A 530 -10.86 -8.99 -21.84
CA THR A 530 -10.68 -7.80 -20.98
C THR A 530 -11.82 -7.69 -19.97
N VAL A 531 -13.07 -8.04 -20.33
CA VAL A 531 -14.17 -8.15 -19.35
C VAL A 531 -13.82 -9.20 -18.29
N GLY A 532 -13.40 -10.40 -18.71
CA GLY A 532 -12.99 -11.47 -17.79
C GLY A 532 -11.81 -11.08 -16.89
N ALA A 533 -10.85 -10.31 -17.42
CA ALA A 533 -9.71 -9.79 -16.65
C ALA A 533 -10.17 -8.79 -15.56
N TRP A 534 -11.12 -7.91 -15.85
CA TRP A 534 -11.72 -7.02 -14.85
C TRP A 534 -12.57 -7.79 -13.83
N GLN A 535 -13.31 -8.83 -14.24
CA GLN A 535 -14.03 -9.70 -13.30
C GLN A 535 -13.06 -10.36 -12.31
N LEU A 536 -11.95 -10.91 -12.79
CA LEU A 536 -10.90 -11.48 -11.95
C LEU A 536 -10.31 -10.40 -11.01
N ALA A 537 -9.96 -9.22 -11.54
CA ALA A 537 -9.38 -8.14 -10.76
C ALA A 537 -10.32 -7.65 -9.64
N MET A 538 -11.60 -7.47 -9.93
CA MET A 538 -12.59 -7.02 -8.94
C MET A 538 -12.91 -8.08 -7.88
N ALA A 539 -12.89 -9.37 -8.25
CA ALA A 539 -13.06 -10.47 -7.30
C ALA A 539 -11.85 -10.67 -6.36
N ASN A 540 -10.66 -10.25 -6.79
CA ASN A 540 -9.43 -10.39 -6.00
C ASN A 540 -9.31 -9.30 -4.91
N ILE A 541 -9.97 -9.49 -3.78
CA ILE A 541 -9.87 -8.56 -2.63
C ILE A 541 -8.62 -8.81 -1.76
N SER A 542 -8.02 -9.99 -1.86
CA SER A 542 -6.85 -10.43 -1.08
C SER A 542 -5.64 -10.76 -1.95
N ARG A 543 -5.58 -10.18 -3.15
CA ARG A 543 -4.50 -10.37 -4.11
C ARG A 543 -4.47 -9.21 -5.09
N PRO A 544 -3.31 -8.60 -5.35
CA PRO A 544 -3.21 -7.59 -6.39
C PRO A 544 -3.30 -8.23 -7.78
N THR A 545 -3.82 -7.45 -8.73
CA THR A 545 -3.93 -7.84 -10.14
C THR A 545 -3.30 -6.77 -11.02
N ALA A 546 -2.42 -7.20 -11.94
CA ALA A 546 -1.84 -6.38 -12.98
C ALA A 546 -2.53 -6.66 -14.32
N LEU A 547 -3.23 -5.68 -14.87
CA LEU A 547 -3.83 -5.74 -16.21
C LEU A 547 -2.80 -5.23 -17.23
N ILE A 548 -2.39 -6.07 -18.15
CA ILE A 548 -1.38 -5.79 -19.18
C ILE A 548 -2.09 -5.56 -20.51
N LEU A 549 -2.12 -4.33 -20.98
CA LEU A 549 -3.03 -3.87 -22.02
C LEU A 549 -2.31 -3.36 -23.26
N SER A 550 -2.80 -3.74 -24.45
CA SER A 550 -2.23 -3.33 -25.73
C SER A 550 -2.48 -1.85 -26.03
N ARG A 551 -1.49 -1.20 -26.69
CA ARG A 551 -1.65 0.10 -27.33
C ARG A 551 -2.38 -0.02 -28.66
N GLN A 552 -1.97 -0.99 -29.48
CA GLN A 552 -2.54 -1.26 -30.79
C GLN A 552 -3.92 -1.92 -30.70
N GLU A 553 -4.75 -1.73 -31.73
CA GLU A 553 -6.03 -2.40 -31.85
C GLU A 553 -5.87 -3.87 -32.21
N LEU A 554 -6.59 -4.71 -31.50
CA LEU A 554 -6.63 -6.16 -31.70
C LEU A 554 -8.00 -6.57 -32.28
N PRO A 555 -8.06 -7.60 -33.13
CA PRO A 555 -9.34 -8.12 -33.60
C PRO A 555 -10.11 -8.81 -32.48
N ASN A 556 -11.43 -8.65 -32.45
CA ASN A 556 -12.28 -9.46 -31.58
C ASN A 556 -12.37 -10.90 -32.08
N LEU A 557 -12.30 -11.86 -31.16
CA LEU A 557 -12.26 -13.31 -31.46
C LEU A 557 -13.69 -13.87 -31.61
N VAL A 558 -14.44 -13.34 -32.58
CA VAL A 558 -15.88 -13.62 -32.76
C VAL A 558 -16.21 -15.09 -33.01
N GLN A 559 -15.24 -15.94 -33.40
CA GLN A 559 -15.41 -17.38 -33.60
C GLN A 559 -15.58 -18.15 -32.30
N THR A 560 -15.24 -17.56 -31.16
CA THR A 560 -15.32 -18.19 -29.85
C THR A 560 -16.45 -17.52 -29.04
N ASP A 561 -17.24 -18.34 -28.38
CA ASP A 561 -18.35 -17.90 -27.54
C ASP A 561 -17.93 -16.87 -26.49
N VAL A 562 -18.76 -15.83 -26.27
CA VAL A 562 -18.52 -14.72 -25.36
C VAL A 562 -18.29 -15.19 -23.92
N ALA A 563 -19.19 -16.04 -23.39
CA ALA A 563 -19.08 -16.53 -22.03
C ALA A 563 -17.84 -17.41 -21.84
N LYS A 564 -17.44 -18.16 -22.89
CA LYS A 564 -16.22 -18.96 -22.88
C LYS A 564 -14.97 -18.10 -22.77
N ARG A 565 -14.91 -16.96 -23.46
CA ARG A 565 -13.78 -16.01 -23.39
C ARG A 565 -13.71 -15.33 -22.02
N ARG A 566 -14.83 -14.78 -21.49
CA ARG A 566 -14.92 -14.14 -20.19
C ARG A 566 -14.53 -15.09 -19.06
N ASN A 567 -15.17 -16.27 -19.00
CA ASN A 567 -14.86 -17.30 -18.00
C ASN A 567 -13.45 -17.88 -18.16
N GLY A 568 -12.98 -18.01 -19.40
CA GLY A 568 -11.65 -18.49 -19.71
C GLY A 568 -10.55 -17.57 -19.20
N ALA A 569 -10.74 -16.27 -19.37
CA ALA A 569 -9.80 -15.27 -18.83
C ALA A 569 -9.74 -15.32 -17.29
N GLN A 570 -10.86 -15.51 -16.60
CA GLN A 570 -10.89 -15.67 -15.14
C GLN A 570 -10.17 -16.96 -14.68
N LYS A 571 -10.24 -18.04 -15.47
CA LYS A 571 -9.55 -19.31 -15.18
C LYS A 571 -8.05 -19.26 -15.52
N GLY A 572 -7.63 -18.25 -16.27
CA GLY A 572 -6.24 -17.99 -16.62
C GLY A 572 -5.72 -18.69 -17.86
N ALA A 573 -6.32 -19.80 -18.30
CA ALA A 573 -6.12 -20.39 -19.61
C ALA A 573 -7.33 -21.20 -20.02
N TYR A 574 -7.61 -21.25 -21.33
CA TYR A 574 -8.73 -22.03 -21.88
C TYR A 574 -8.51 -22.35 -23.36
N ILE A 575 -9.22 -23.35 -23.86
CA ILE A 575 -9.20 -23.70 -25.29
C ILE A 575 -10.03 -22.67 -26.06
N VAL A 576 -9.36 -21.77 -26.78
CA VAL A 576 -10.03 -20.74 -27.61
C VAL A 576 -10.41 -21.28 -28.98
N TYR A 577 -9.61 -22.19 -29.55
CA TYR A 577 -9.86 -22.88 -30.81
C TYR A 577 -9.70 -24.39 -30.63
N VAL A 578 -10.75 -25.12 -30.94
CA VAL A 578 -10.77 -26.59 -30.86
C VAL A 578 -10.21 -27.16 -32.16
N GLU A 579 -9.32 -28.14 -32.04
CA GLU A 579 -8.72 -28.84 -33.16
C GLU A 579 -9.75 -29.53 -34.10
N VAL A 580 -9.47 -29.53 -35.39
CA VAL A 580 -10.21 -30.33 -36.36
C VAL A 580 -9.56 -31.71 -36.43
N GLY A 581 -10.33 -32.77 -36.17
CA GLY A 581 -9.81 -34.13 -36.17
C GLY A 581 -9.08 -34.51 -34.87
N LYS A 582 -8.02 -35.33 -35.02
CA LYS A 582 -7.23 -35.79 -33.86
C LYS A 582 -6.27 -34.71 -33.38
N LEU A 583 -6.23 -34.45 -32.06
CA LEU A 583 -5.26 -33.54 -31.48
C LEU A 583 -3.82 -33.99 -31.74
N GLU A 584 -3.05 -33.19 -32.46
CA GLU A 584 -1.66 -33.45 -32.80
C GLU A 584 -0.71 -32.43 -32.15
N ARG A 585 -1.13 -31.14 -32.06
CA ARG A 585 -0.32 -30.06 -31.51
C ARG A 585 -1.15 -29.00 -30.81
N ILE A 586 -0.50 -28.23 -29.94
CA ILE A 586 -1.13 -27.15 -29.18
C ILE A 586 -0.30 -25.90 -29.39
N ILE A 587 -0.96 -24.77 -29.74
CA ILE A 587 -0.36 -23.45 -29.74
C ILE A 587 -0.90 -22.71 -28.50
N LEU A 588 0.01 -22.15 -27.69
CA LEU A 588 -0.32 -21.31 -26.56
C LEU A 588 0.04 -19.86 -26.90
N ALA A 589 -0.84 -18.93 -26.58
CA ALA A 589 -0.57 -17.52 -26.78
C ALA A 589 -1.31 -16.65 -25.74
N SER A 590 -0.87 -15.42 -25.56
CA SER A 590 -1.55 -14.40 -24.76
C SER A 590 -1.60 -13.06 -25.50
N GLY A 591 -2.52 -12.21 -25.15
CA GLY A 591 -2.58 -10.84 -25.70
C GLY A 591 -2.64 -10.79 -27.22
N SER A 592 -1.90 -9.88 -27.80
CA SER A 592 -1.92 -9.59 -29.24
C SER A 592 -1.54 -10.79 -30.14
N GLU A 593 -0.79 -11.76 -29.65
CA GLU A 593 -0.31 -12.91 -30.42
C GLU A 593 -1.38 -13.99 -30.59
N LEU A 594 -2.47 -13.94 -29.81
CA LEU A 594 -3.53 -14.95 -29.87
C LEU A 594 -4.21 -14.99 -31.24
N CYS A 595 -4.44 -13.84 -31.85
CA CYS A 595 -5.05 -13.79 -33.19
C CYS A 595 -4.16 -14.45 -34.26
N ILE A 596 -2.83 -14.34 -34.16
CA ILE A 596 -1.87 -14.99 -35.05
C ILE A 596 -1.95 -16.53 -34.85
N ALA A 597 -2.00 -16.99 -33.61
CA ALA A 597 -2.14 -18.40 -33.26
C ALA A 597 -3.42 -19.00 -33.83
N MET A 598 -4.55 -18.28 -33.74
CA MET A 598 -5.83 -18.75 -34.31
C MET A 598 -5.82 -18.81 -35.85
N GLN A 599 -5.22 -17.80 -36.50
CA GLN A 599 -5.04 -17.84 -37.95
C GLN A 599 -4.19 -19.01 -38.39
N ALA A 600 -3.10 -19.32 -37.70
CA ALA A 600 -2.29 -20.50 -37.99
C ALA A 600 -3.09 -21.81 -37.82
N ALA A 601 -3.82 -21.95 -36.72
CA ALA A 601 -4.57 -23.17 -36.44
C ALA A 601 -5.65 -23.46 -37.48
N SER A 602 -6.24 -22.43 -38.09
CA SER A 602 -7.21 -22.60 -39.16
C SER A 602 -6.64 -23.17 -40.47
N LEU A 603 -5.33 -23.21 -40.59
CA LEU A 603 -4.59 -23.72 -41.76
C LEU A 603 -4.04 -25.16 -41.55
N PHE A 604 -4.06 -25.65 -40.31
CA PHE A 604 -3.45 -26.93 -39.95
C PHE A 604 -4.38 -27.77 -39.07
N ASP A 605 -4.97 -28.82 -39.63
CA ASP A 605 -5.79 -29.78 -38.87
C ASP A 605 -5.01 -30.36 -37.68
N GLY A 606 -5.73 -30.82 -36.67
CA GLY A 606 -5.12 -31.34 -35.44
C GLY A 606 -4.47 -30.29 -34.53
N THR A 607 -4.67 -29.00 -34.82
CA THR A 607 -4.09 -27.90 -34.05
C THR A 607 -5.13 -27.30 -33.11
N ARG A 608 -4.85 -27.35 -31.80
CA ARG A 608 -5.59 -26.65 -30.75
C ARG A 608 -4.92 -25.31 -30.45
N VAL A 609 -5.71 -24.26 -30.16
CA VAL A 609 -5.16 -23.03 -29.59
C VAL A 609 -5.68 -22.86 -28.18
N VAL A 610 -4.76 -22.56 -27.27
CA VAL A 610 -5.00 -22.25 -25.88
C VAL A 610 -4.64 -20.77 -25.63
N SER A 611 -5.63 -19.97 -25.29
CA SER A 611 -5.37 -18.63 -24.73
C SER A 611 -4.88 -18.78 -23.29
N VAL A 612 -3.83 -18.05 -22.93
CA VAL A 612 -3.23 -18.04 -21.58
C VAL A 612 -3.12 -16.60 -21.07
N PRO A 613 -4.25 -15.93 -20.81
CA PRO A 613 -4.22 -14.54 -20.33
C PRO A 613 -3.60 -14.37 -18.96
N CYS A 614 -3.65 -15.39 -18.06
CA CYS A 614 -3.10 -15.30 -16.71
C CYS A 614 -2.53 -16.65 -16.24
N MET A 615 -1.22 -16.79 -16.26
CA MET A 615 -0.54 -18.03 -15.85
C MET A 615 -0.83 -18.39 -14.38
N GLU A 616 -0.87 -17.42 -13.50
CA GLU A 616 -1.07 -17.61 -12.06
C GLU A 616 -2.48 -18.11 -11.73
N ALA A 617 -3.50 -17.61 -12.42
CA ALA A 617 -4.87 -18.09 -12.29
C ALA A 617 -5.01 -19.54 -12.82
N PHE A 618 -4.35 -19.85 -13.94
CA PHE A 618 -4.34 -21.20 -14.50
C PHE A 618 -3.66 -22.22 -13.57
N GLU A 619 -2.55 -21.84 -12.94
CA GLU A 619 -1.85 -22.73 -12.01
C GLU A 619 -2.70 -23.10 -10.78
N ARG A 620 -3.63 -22.24 -10.39
CA ARG A 620 -4.58 -22.51 -9.30
C ARG A 620 -5.73 -23.44 -9.68
N GLN A 621 -5.90 -23.74 -10.96
CA GLN A 621 -6.95 -24.66 -11.42
C GLN A 621 -6.68 -26.11 -11.00
N SER A 622 -7.74 -26.92 -10.98
CA SER A 622 -7.62 -28.34 -10.69
C SER A 622 -6.76 -29.08 -11.72
N LYS A 623 -6.21 -30.23 -11.34
CA LYS A 623 -5.40 -31.05 -12.24
C LYS A 623 -6.22 -31.51 -13.45
N GLU A 624 -7.49 -31.81 -13.24
CA GLU A 624 -8.43 -32.25 -14.30
C GLU A 624 -8.62 -31.11 -15.31
N TYR A 625 -8.86 -29.87 -14.86
CA TYR A 625 -9.00 -28.74 -15.75
C TYR A 625 -7.71 -28.46 -16.52
N LYS A 626 -6.56 -28.47 -15.84
CA LYS A 626 -5.26 -28.26 -16.50
C LYS A 626 -4.98 -29.33 -17.55
N ASN A 627 -5.31 -30.59 -17.26
CA ASN A 627 -5.11 -31.67 -18.20
C ASN A 627 -6.13 -31.64 -19.37
N MET A 628 -7.34 -31.15 -19.15
CA MET A 628 -8.31 -30.90 -20.22
C MET A 628 -7.79 -29.86 -21.23
N VAL A 629 -7.22 -28.75 -20.70
CA VAL A 629 -6.70 -27.67 -21.52
C VAL A 629 -5.38 -28.04 -22.19
N LEU A 630 -4.46 -28.62 -21.42
CA LEU A 630 -3.11 -29.04 -21.84
C LEU A 630 -2.85 -30.53 -21.53
N PRO A 631 -3.44 -31.45 -22.31
CA PRO A 631 -3.28 -32.88 -22.07
C PRO A 631 -1.81 -33.27 -22.16
N GLN A 632 -1.36 -34.13 -21.23
CA GLN A 632 0.05 -34.52 -21.09
C GLN A 632 0.57 -35.33 -22.28
N ASN A 633 -0.30 -36.07 -22.96
CA ASN A 633 0.04 -36.86 -24.11
C ASN A 633 0.26 -36.06 -25.40
N CYS A 634 -0.10 -34.77 -25.43
CA CYS A 634 0.22 -33.87 -26.54
C CYS A 634 1.48 -33.09 -26.19
N THR A 635 2.63 -33.51 -26.70
CA THR A 635 3.95 -32.93 -26.42
C THR A 635 4.42 -31.93 -27.49
N LYS A 636 3.81 -31.95 -28.69
CA LYS A 636 4.08 -30.96 -29.75
C LYS A 636 3.40 -29.65 -29.36
N ARG A 637 4.12 -28.77 -28.64
CA ARG A 637 3.59 -27.51 -28.15
C ARG A 637 4.42 -26.35 -28.64
N ILE A 638 3.75 -25.27 -29.02
CA ILE A 638 4.35 -24.00 -29.42
C ILE A 638 3.79 -22.94 -28.53
N ALA A 639 4.61 -22.03 -28.01
CA ALA A 639 4.13 -20.81 -27.35
C ALA A 639 4.54 -19.59 -28.17
N MET A 640 3.70 -18.55 -28.15
CA MET A 640 3.96 -17.28 -28.83
C MET A 640 3.56 -16.09 -27.97
N GLU A 641 4.53 -15.24 -27.63
CA GLU A 641 4.32 -14.00 -26.88
C GLU A 641 5.39 -12.99 -27.25
N ALA A 642 5.02 -11.73 -27.51
CA ALA A 642 5.95 -10.62 -27.74
C ALA A 642 6.58 -10.16 -26.41
N GLY A 643 7.31 -11.04 -25.76
CA GLY A 643 8.05 -10.89 -24.53
C GLY A 643 9.08 -12.01 -24.40
N ILE A 644 9.88 -12.00 -23.33
CA ILE A 644 10.96 -12.99 -23.14
C ILE A 644 10.42 -14.42 -23.09
N SER A 645 11.11 -15.34 -23.74
CA SER A 645 10.68 -16.74 -23.96
C SER A 645 10.61 -17.56 -22.65
N MET A 646 11.38 -17.20 -21.64
CA MET A 646 11.67 -17.98 -20.44
C MET A 646 10.43 -18.60 -19.74
N PRO A 647 9.33 -17.88 -19.45
CA PRO A 647 8.22 -18.45 -18.67
C PRO A 647 7.44 -19.53 -19.41
N TRP A 648 7.50 -19.52 -20.74
CA TRP A 648 6.75 -20.43 -21.59
C TRP A 648 7.31 -21.85 -21.64
N HIS A 649 8.61 -22.03 -21.33
CA HIS A 649 9.26 -23.35 -21.31
C HIS A 649 8.59 -24.32 -20.32
N LYS A 650 7.99 -23.81 -19.24
CA LYS A 650 7.19 -24.62 -18.31
C LYS A 650 6.01 -25.30 -18.99
N TYR A 651 5.39 -24.66 -19.98
CA TYR A 651 4.16 -25.13 -20.64
C TYR A 651 4.43 -25.91 -21.91
N VAL A 652 5.47 -25.53 -22.65
CA VAL A 652 5.81 -26.27 -23.88
C VAL A 652 6.65 -27.50 -23.63
N GLY A 653 7.41 -27.55 -22.52
CA GLY A 653 8.30 -28.69 -22.20
C GLY A 653 9.58 -28.70 -23.02
N SER A 654 10.36 -29.77 -22.91
CA SER A 654 11.67 -29.90 -23.55
C SER A 654 11.63 -30.08 -25.08
N SER A 655 10.51 -30.55 -25.62
CA SER A 655 10.30 -30.77 -27.06
C SER A 655 9.55 -29.65 -27.74
N GLY A 656 9.06 -28.65 -26.98
CA GLY A 656 8.28 -27.55 -27.52
C GLY A 656 9.15 -26.36 -27.94
N ILE A 657 8.53 -25.47 -28.69
CA ILE A 657 9.19 -24.28 -29.27
C ILE A 657 8.52 -23.04 -28.72
N VAL A 658 9.30 -22.02 -28.41
CA VAL A 658 8.80 -20.71 -28.00
C VAL A 658 9.21 -19.63 -29.03
N LEU A 659 8.23 -18.96 -29.59
CA LEU A 659 8.41 -17.73 -30.36
C LEU A 659 8.27 -16.54 -29.41
N GLY A 660 9.39 -16.00 -28.97
CA GLY A 660 9.49 -14.88 -28.03
C GLY A 660 10.43 -13.79 -28.53
N VAL A 661 10.65 -12.79 -27.68
CA VAL A 661 11.57 -11.68 -27.91
C VAL A 661 12.61 -11.71 -26.80
N ASP A 662 13.82 -12.19 -27.09
CA ASP A 662 14.89 -12.41 -26.11
C ASP A 662 16.02 -11.36 -26.17
N SER A 663 15.76 -10.22 -26.80
CA SER A 663 16.66 -9.06 -26.84
C SER A 663 15.86 -7.76 -26.81
N PHE A 664 16.50 -6.67 -26.41
CA PHE A 664 15.86 -5.36 -26.52
C PHE A 664 15.50 -5.03 -27.98
N GLY A 665 14.37 -4.32 -28.14
CA GLY A 665 13.92 -3.84 -29.43
C GLY A 665 14.69 -2.61 -29.93
N TYR A 666 14.11 -1.94 -30.92
CA TYR A 666 14.64 -0.69 -31.49
C TYR A 666 13.49 0.16 -32.02
N SER A 667 13.76 1.44 -32.30
CA SER A 667 12.74 2.34 -32.87
C SER A 667 12.40 1.94 -34.32
N GLY A 668 11.11 1.78 -34.59
CA GLY A 668 10.61 1.41 -35.92
C GLY A 668 9.09 1.27 -35.95
N GLN A 669 8.53 0.99 -37.10
CA GLN A 669 7.11 0.71 -37.20
C GLN A 669 6.77 -0.61 -36.47
N PRO A 670 5.64 -0.68 -35.77
CA PRO A 670 5.25 -1.91 -35.04
C PRO A 670 5.29 -3.19 -35.88
N ALA A 671 4.83 -3.12 -37.13
CA ALA A 671 4.82 -4.25 -38.05
C ALA A 671 6.24 -4.73 -38.40
N ASP A 672 7.18 -3.79 -38.62
CA ASP A 672 8.57 -4.13 -38.93
C ASP A 672 9.27 -4.80 -37.75
N LEU A 673 9.00 -4.31 -36.54
CA LEU A 673 9.52 -4.91 -35.32
C LEU A 673 8.97 -6.33 -35.12
N MET A 674 7.67 -6.52 -35.23
CA MET A 674 7.07 -7.87 -35.12
C MET A 674 7.66 -8.83 -36.17
N ASN A 675 7.89 -8.37 -37.41
CA ASN A 675 8.55 -9.15 -38.46
C ASN A 675 10.00 -9.48 -38.10
N SER A 676 10.76 -8.53 -37.65
CA SER A 676 12.20 -8.70 -37.35
C SER A 676 12.42 -9.68 -36.18
N PHE A 677 11.53 -9.67 -35.19
CA PHE A 677 11.57 -10.61 -34.07
C PHE A 677 10.84 -11.93 -34.35
N GLY A 678 10.30 -12.10 -35.56
CA GLY A 678 9.66 -13.37 -35.97
C GLY A 678 8.31 -13.64 -35.30
N ILE A 679 7.67 -12.62 -34.75
CA ILE A 679 6.31 -12.73 -34.16
C ILE A 679 5.29 -12.57 -35.29
N THR A 680 5.26 -13.53 -36.19
CA THR A 680 4.48 -13.50 -37.44
C THR A 680 3.77 -14.81 -37.73
N LEU A 681 2.70 -14.75 -38.53
CA LEU A 681 1.99 -15.91 -39.01
C LEU A 681 2.92 -16.81 -39.83
N GLU A 682 3.77 -16.24 -40.69
CA GLU A 682 4.65 -17.01 -41.56
C GLU A 682 5.69 -17.82 -40.75
N ASN A 683 6.32 -17.18 -39.77
CA ASN A 683 7.26 -17.87 -38.90
C ASN A 683 6.57 -18.95 -38.06
N LEU A 684 5.36 -18.72 -37.55
CA LEU A 684 4.58 -19.73 -36.83
C LEU A 684 4.23 -20.92 -37.72
N LYS A 685 3.89 -20.71 -39.00
CA LYS A 685 3.68 -21.78 -40.00
C LYS A 685 4.95 -22.62 -40.19
N ASN A 686 6.10 -21.97 -40.33
CA ASN A 686 7.38 -22.67 -40.47
C ASN A 686 7.70 -23.53 -39.25
N VAL A 687 7.43 -23.01 -38.04
CA VAL A 687 7.59 -23.77 -36.79
C VAL A 687 6.62 -24.95 -36.73
N ILE A 688 5.37 -24.81 -37.16
CA ILE A 688 4.39 -25.88 -37.21
C ILE A 688 4.89 -26.99 -38.14
N HIS A 689 5.40 -26.63 -39.33
CA HIS A 689 5.97 -27.61 -40.27
C HIS A 689 7.20 -28.35 -39.70
N SER A 690 8.04 -27.67 -38.92
CA SER A 690 9.21 -28.30 -38.29
C SER A 690 8.87 -29.33 -37.22
N LEU A 691 7.68 -29.21 -36.62
CA LEU A 691 7.15 -30.15 -35.61
C LEU A 691 6.28 -31.29 -36.21
N SER A 692 6.08 -31.28 -37.51
CA SER A 692 5.20 -32.27 -38.23
C SER A 692 5.71 -33.70 -38.26
#